data_db3bb4dbae1c2fac85cf53a4261f0093
#
_entry.id   db3bb4dbae1c2fac85cf53a4261f0093
#
_cell.length_a   1.000
_cell.length_b   1.000
_cell.length_c   1.000
_cell.angle_alpha   90.00
_cell.angle_beta   90.00
_cell.angle_gamma   90.00
#
_symmetry.space_group_name_H-M   'P 1'
#
loop_
_entity.id
_entity.type
_entity.pdbx_description
1 polymer ?
#
loop_
_entity_poly.entity_id
_entity_poly.type
_entity_poly.pdbx_seq_one_letter_code
_entity_poly.pdbx_strand_id
1 'polypeptide(L)'
;MKQMKRLLAALLLLAFVLAPSSSLLAQEIEPAPIEDDEGGAAVVRGTMDYSNPIITLGVAQPLIVLEDQAGFVDRDKGFIFPTESQVLGQILGDFFEPPFDWTLSLPIEPQGSLRDVDNDGEEDTGVMVFAVAYWTNAFGDPYLEQRDQGGGGWSTAFATTRIANDPSGKGEVTGGKLIVWAPDDQQGFPSGFGEDGLLFTEDDPIVLLPAGYTVVDMDTDPFTFDRTRYPEMELIEPESLTLDDFSALSYADAFDAMIDLFKRKYSFTELKDIDWDAKSAEFRPRFAEADANDDSLAYRRALRDFIWSIPDGHLSGPFIQEDFAEGTSGGVGIGIRDVEDGRTIVNFVTPDSPADRAGIELGAEILTWNGQPIDDYVAGIVPFSSPFSADHVRRLQQLRYATRTPLGADVEITFKNPGDDAEQSTVLTPDAESESFRISSFNIGRTGAELPVEFSLLDNGLGYVKIYSFSDNELLTVQLWERMMETLNSSGIPGLIIDMRQNGGGSGFLADQMAAYFFDEELELGQSGYYDESLGEFYFDPDRTDRLYLPDESLRYRGPVGVITGPNCGSACEFFTYVLTLDDRADVIAHYPTAGLGGSQNFFLMPDFEYLQISIGRPVDMEGNIIIEDVGVPPTIRVPVTEDSLFAESDPLFETAVAVIAGDDLPYGAEPFEGSAISLPTDATDEDVVEPAATPAPAEEPVATETPAEEATPAPDEEPVATETPVEEATPAPTEEPV
;
A
#
# COMPACT_ATOMS: atom_id res chain seq x y z
N MET A 1 22.69 49.56 51.57
CA MET A 1 22.47 48.67 50.42
C MET A 1 20.99 48.34 50.09
N LYS A 2 20.08 48.16 51.04
CA LYS A 2 18.63 47.93 50.74
C LYS A 2 17.84 49.15 50.26
N GLN A 3 18.22 50.37 50.59
CA GLN A 3 17.57 51.60 50.13
C GLN A 3 17.99 51.98 48.74
N MET A 4 19.23 51.71 48.32
CA MET A 4 19.73 52.02 46.97
C MET A 4 19.14 51.08 45.88
N LYS A 5 18.76 49.82 46.24
CA LYS A 5 18.06 48.93 45.34
C LYS A 5 16.57 49.26 45.08
N ARG A 6 15.93 49.97 46.08
CA ARG A 6 14.54 50.45 45.89
C ARG A 6 14.46 51.72 45.07
N LEU A 7 15.49 52.58 45.08
CA LEU A 7 15.54 53.78 44.22
C LEU A 7 15.84 53.38 42.74
N LEU A 8 16.67 52.37 42.50
CA LEU A 8 16.95 51.88 41.13
C LEU A 8 15.73 51.17 40.49
N ALA A 9 14.93 50.42 41.28
CA ALA A 9 13.71 49.79 40.79
C ALA A 9 12.58 50.80 40.49
N ALA A 10 12.51 51.89 41.25
CA ALA A 10 11.53 52.97 41.00
C ALA A 10 11.91 53.83 39.78
N LEU A 11 13.20 54.02 39.48
CA LEU A 11 13.68 54.72 38.29
C LEU A 11 13.52 53.89 37.01
N LEU A 12 13.62 52.57 37.08
CA LEU A 12 13.35 51.67 35.97
C LEU A 12 11.85 51.57 35.64
N LEU A 13 10.97 51.63 36.65
CA LEU A 13 9.53 51.67 36.43
C LEU A 13 9.03 53.01 35.87
N LEU A 14 9.68 54.14 36.17
CA LEU A 14 9.33 55.46 35.61
C LEU A 14 9.84 55.63 34.18
N ALA A 15 10.89 54.91 33.77
CA ALA A 15 11.39 54.94 32.39
C ALA A 15 10.50 54.17 31.43
N PHE A 16 9.69 53.21 31.91
CA PHE A 16 8.72 52.46 31.08
C PHE A 16 7.38 53.20 30.88
N VAL A 17 7.07 54.24 31.66
CA VAL A 17 5.81 55.00 31.58
C VAL A 17 5.95 56.25 30.72
N LEU A 18 7.16 56.63 30.28
CA LEU A 18 7.43 57.82 29.49
C LEU A 18 8.14 57.52 28.16
N ALA A 19 8.15 56.27 27.71
CA ALA A 19 8.45 55.99 26.31
C ALA A 19 7.25 56.50 25.49
N PRO A 20 7.43 57.40 24.52
CA PRO A 20 6.36 57.70 23.58
C PRO A 20 6.03 56.35 22.91
N SER A 21 4.77 55.98 22.88
CA SER A 21 4.25 54.99 21.97
C SER A 21 4.54 55.54 20.56
N SER A 22 5.73 55.33 20.04
CA SER A 22 5.91 55.23 18.63
C SER A 22 5.11 53.98 18.24
N SER A 23 3.88 54.16 17.81
CA SER A 23 3.30 53.25 16.83
C SER A 23 4.37 53.18 15.74
N LEU A 24 5.14 52.09 15.74
CA LEU A 24 5.66 51.56 14.51
C LEU A 24 4.38 51.26 13.73
N LEU A 25 3.95 52.21 12.91
CA LEU A 25 3.23 51.89 11.69
C LEU A 25 4.12 50.86 11.05
N ALA A 26 3.70 49.61 11.03
CA ALA A 26 4.19 48.64 10.09
C ALA A 26 4.13 49.42 8.76
N GLN A 27 5.27 49.75 8.21
CA GLN A 27 5.36 50.25 6.86
C GLN A 27 4.89 49.05 6.07
N GLU A 28 3.65 49.12 5.54
CA GLU A 28 3.22 48.20 4.51
C GLU A 28 4.32 48.25 3.46
N ILE A 29 5.12 47.20 3.38
CA ILE A 29 6.08 47.06 2.32
C ILE A 29 5.19 46.70 1.12
N GLU A 30 4.87 47.71 0.30
CA GLU A 30 4.25 47.44 -0.98
C GLU A 30 5.19 46.44 -1.69
N PRO A 31 4.70 45.22 -2.06
CA PRO A 31 5.51 44.27 -2.78
C PRO A 31 6.07 44.95 -4.03
N ALA A 32 7.33 44.67 -4.35
CA ALA A 32 7.95 45.19 -5.56
C ALA A 32 7.12 44.77 -6.77
N PRO A 33 6.96 45.63 -7.78
CA PRO A 33 6.25 45.25 -9.01
C PRO A 33 6.88 44.02 -9.61
N ILE A 34 6.06 43.06 -10.00
CA ILE A 34 6.52 41.84 -10.68
C ILE A 34 7.13 42.24 -12.01
N GLU A 35 8.41 41.95 -12.23
CA GLU A 35 9.11 42.24 -13.47
C GLU A 35 8.73 41.20 -14.52
N ASP A 36 8.23 41.64 -15.68
CA ASP A 36 7.88 40.78 -16.82
C ASP A 36 9.03 40.75 -17.86
N ASP A 37 10.14 40.14 -17.48
CA ASP A 37 11.37 40.15 -18.28
C ASP A 37 11.30 39.31 -19.56
N GLU A 38 10.52 38.21 -19.58
CA GLU A 38 10.50 37.24 -20.68
C GLU A 38 9.09 36.79 -21.13
N GLY A 39 8.03 37.43 -20.65
CA GLY A 39 6.62 37.10 -21.03
C GLY A 39 6.06 35.88 -20.32
N GLY A 40 6.62 35.50 -19.20
CA GLY A 40 6.18 34.39 -18.37
C GLY A 40 6.78 33.03 -18.69
N ALA A 41 6.57 32.07 -17.80
CA ALA A 41 7.09 30.72 -17.89
C ALA A 41 6.52 29.98 -19.12
N ALA A 42 7.36 29.21 -19.80
CA ALA A 42 6.96 28.36 -20.94
C ALA A 42 7.30 26.90 -20.72
N VAL A 43 8.39 26.62 -19.99
CA VAL A 43 8.81 25.28 -19.61
C VAL A 43 9.35 25.35 -18.20
N VAL A 44 8.80 24.59 -17.29
CA VAL A 44 9.34 24.38 -15.95
C VAL A 44 10.19 23.13 -15.94
N ARG A 45 11.19 23.10 -15.09
CA ARG A 45 12.09 21.95 -14.92
C ARG A 45 12.57 21.90 -13.48
N GLY A 46 13.07 20.77 -13.08
CA GLY A 46 13.63 20.63 -11.76
C GLY A 46 14.13 19.24 -11.49
N THR A 47 14.35 19.00 -10.22
CA THR A 47 14.81 17.72 -9.72
C THR A 47 13.78 17.15 -8.77
N MET A 48 13.86 15.83 -8.57
CA MET A 48 13.20 15.11 -7.50
C MET A 48 14.25 14.31 -6.76
N ASP A 49 14.38 14.59 -5.48
CA ASP A 49 15.18 13.78 -4.57
C ASP A 49 14.25 13.08 -3.58
N TYR A 50 14.49 11.79 -3.34
CA TYR A 50 13.69 11.01 -2.40
C TYR A 50 14.58 10.08 -1.60
N SER A 51 14.21 9.86 -0.34
CA SER A 51 14.92 8.98 0.59
C SER A 51 14.32 7.57 0.64
N ASN A 52 12.99 7.46 0.40
CA ASN A 52 12.25 6.22 0.59
C ASN A 52 12.11 5.45 -0.73
N PRO A 53 12.70 4.25 -0.86
CA PRO A 53 12.64 3.46 -2.09
C PRO A 53 11.24 2.92 -2.41
N ILE A 54 10.28 2.98 -1.49
CA ILE A 54 8.91 2.50 -1.72
C ILE A 54 8.24 3.20 -2.91
N ILE A 55 8.62 4.45 -3.17
CA ILE A 55 8.09 5.24 -4.29
C ILE A 55 8.31 4.59 -5.66
N THR A 56 9.34 3.75 -5.80
CA THR A 56 9.67 3.08 -7.07
C THR A 56 9.22 1.62 -7.13
N LEU A 57 8.64 1.10 -6.05
CA LEU A 57 8.14 -0.27 -6.02
C LEU A 57 6.85 -0.39 -6.87
N GLY A 58 6.84 -1.35 -7.80
CA GLY A 58 5.68 -1.61 -8.66
C GLY A 58 5.40 -0.55 -9.72
N VAL A 59 6.22 0.48 -9.84
CA VAL A 59 5.99 1.58 -10.77
C VAL A 59 6.22 1.13 -12.21
N ALA A 60 5.17 1.26 -13.02
CA ALA A 60 5.25 0.94 -14.45
C ALA A 60 5.94 2.05 -15.24
N GLN A 61 5.46 3.27 -15.07
CA GLN A 61 5.98 4.47 -15.70
C GLN A 61 5.49 5.69 -14.95
N PRO A 62 6.34 6.38 -14.21
CA PRO A 62 5.95 7.60 -13.54
C PRO A 62 5.62 8.71 -14.52
N LEU A 63 4.66 9.55 -14.14
CA LEU A 63 4.19 10.69 -14.92
C LEU A 63 4.53 11.97 -14.17
N ILE A 64 4.81 13.04 -14.93
CA ILE A 64 4.88 14.39 -14.39
C ILE A 64 3.64 15.13 -14.87
N VAL A 65 2.81 15.54 -13.94
CA VAL A 65 1.52 16.18 -14.22
C VAL A 65 1.52 17.63 -13.78
N LEU A 66 0.78 18.45 -14.50
CA LEU A 66 0.36 19.77 -14.07
C LEU A 66 -0.98 19.60 -13.33
N GLU A 67 -0.96 19.78 -12.03
CA GLU A 67 -2.07 19.47 -11.11
C GLU A 67 -2.85 20.75 -10.79
N ASP A 68 -4.15 20.75 -11.06
CA ASP A 68 -5.05 21.87 -10.70
C ASP A 68 -5.26 21.89 -9.18
N GLN A 69 -4.96 23.03 -8.54
CA GLN A 69 -5.07 23.24 -7.11
C GLN A 69 -6.41 23.85 -6.68
N ALA A 70 -7.42 23.85 -7.54
CA ALA A 70 -8.71 24.47 -7.25
C ALA A 70 -9.34 23.94 -5.94
N GLY A 71 -9.15 22.67 -5.63
CA GLY A 71 -9.63 22.07 -4.40
C GLY A 71 -9.01 22.68 -3.15
N PHE A 72 -7.71 23.01 -3.15
CA PHE A 72 -7.06 23.70 -2.04
C PHE A 72 -7.52 25.16 -1.90
N VAL A 73 -7.81 25.81 -3.01
CA VAL A 73 -8.37 27.17 -2.99
C VAL A 73 -9.75 27.16 -2.36
N ASP A 74 -10.61 26.24 -2.76
CA ASP A 74 -12.02 26.22 -2.35
C ASP A 74 -12.21 25.75 -0.89
N ARG A 75 -11.34 24.92 -0.34
CA ARG A 75 -11.43 24.32 1.01
C ARG A 75 -12.79 23.71 1.35
N ASP A 76 -13.68 23.55 0.37
CA ASP A 76 -14.95 22.92 0.61
C ASP A 76 -14.84 21.41 0.38
N LYS A 77 -15.13 20.59 1.33
CA LYS A 77 -15.08 19.11 1.28
C LYS A 77 -13.75 18.46 1.56
N GLY A 78 -12.86 19.11 2.27
CA GLY A 78 -11.55 18.53 2.52
C GLY A 78 -10.95 18.11 1.19
N PHE A 79 -10.30 19.00 0.49
CA PHE A 79 -9.75 18.72 -0.81
C PHE A 79 -8.90 17.45 -0.77
N ILE A 80 -9.15 16.55 -1.69
CA ILE A 80 -8.48 15.27 -1.72
C ILE A 80 -7.64 15.14 -2.98
N PHE A 81 -8.12 15.66 -4.11
CA PHE A 81 -7.38 15.65 -5.37
C PHE A 81 -7.89 16.76 -6.30
N PRO A 82 -7.08 17.18 -7.30
CA PRO A 82 -7.45 18.26 -8.19
C PRO A 82 -8.59 17.87 -9.10
N THR A 83 -9.34 18.88 -9.52
CA THR A 83 -10.46 18.74 -10.43
C THR A 83 -9.98 18.37 -11.83
N GLU A 84 -8.83 18.92 -12.25
CA GLU A 84 -8.27 18.69 -13.57
C GLU A 84 -6.75 18.59 -13.51
N SER A 85 -6.20 17.62 -14.23
CA SER A 85 -4.76 17.37 -14.31
C SER A 85 -4.31 17.08 -15.72
N GLN A 86 -3.11 17.49 -16.06
CA GLN A 86 -2.57 17.36 -17.40
C GLN A 86 -1.20 16.69 -17.37
N VAL A 87 -1.08 15.58 -18.10
CA VAL A 87 0.21 14.89 -18.26
C VAL A 87 1.03 15.61 -19.32
N LEU A 88 1.93 16.49 -18.91
CA LEU A 88 2.69 17.36 -19.79
C LEU A 88 4.20 17.24 -19.63
N GLY A 89 4.65 16.52 -18.60
CA GLY A 89 6.05 16.44 -18.24
C GLY A 89 6.72 15.13 -18.63
N GLN A 90 8.03 15.13 -18.54
CA GLN A 90 8.91 14.00 -18.80
C GLN A 90 9.97 13.89 -17.69
N ILE A 91 10.23 12.66 -17.30
CA ILE A 91 11.39 12.32 -16.48
C ILE A 91 12.61 12.18 -17.38
N LEU A 92 13.73 12.73 -16.96
CA LEU A 92 15.00 12.72 -17.65
C LEU A 92 15.98 11.84 -16.87
N GLY A 93 16.32 10.67 -17.40
CA GLY A 93 17.25 9.75 -16.76
C GLY A 93 16.58 8.56 -16.07
N ASP A 94 17.28 7.98 -15.10
CA ASP A 94 16.84 6.84 -14.33
C ASP A 94 16.09 7.30 -13.07
N PHE A 95 14.80 6.98 -12.98
CA PHE A 95 13.99 7.38 -11.82
C PHE A 95 14.13 6.43 -10.62
N PHE A 96 14.85 5.32 -10.76
CA PHE A 96 15.19 4.43 -9.64
C PHE A 96 16.42 4.91 -8.85
N GLU A 97 17.16 5.90 -9.36
CA GLU A 97 18.34 6.46 -8.71
C GLU A 97 18.12 7.96 -8.42
N PRO A 98 17.75 8.35 -7.17
CA PRO A 98 17.60 9.76 -6.81
C PRO A 98 18.96 10.46 -6.72
N PRO A 99 19.04 11.79 -6.99
CA PRO A 99 18.00 12.60 -7.59
C PRO A 99 17.89 12.38 -9.09
N PHE A 100 16.68 12.54 -9.64
CA PHE A 100 16.49 12.55 -11.08
C PHE A 100 15.92 13.89 -11.57
N ASP A 101 16.18 14.22 -12.85
CA ASP A 101 15.71 15.46 -13.46
C ASP A 101 14.35 15.25 -14.13
N TRP A 102 13.54 16.30 -14.17
CA TRP A 102 12.27 16.33 -14.89
C TRP A 102 12.08 17.66 -15.62
N THR A 103 11.18 17.67 -16.62
CA THR A 103 10.79 18.85 -17.37
C THR A 103 9.31 18.78 -17.74
N LEU A 104 8.64 19.93 -17.75
CA LEU A 104 7.23 20.06 -18.11
C LEU A 104 7.03 21.29 -18.97
N SER A 105 6.41 21.11 -20.16
CA SER A 105 6.06 22.20 -21.06
C SER A 105 4.67 22.72 -20.72
N LEU A 106 4.56 24.02 -20.44
CA LEU A 106 3.29 24.66 -20.13
C LEU A 106 2.47 24.87 -21.41
N PRO A 107 1.16 24.52 -21.42
CA PRO A 107 0.27 24.78 -22.55
C PRO A 107 0.04 26.30 -22.76
N ILE A 108 -0.39 26.72 -23.95
CA ILE A 108 -0.72 28.14 -24.19
C ILE A 108 -1.92 28.57 -23.34
N GLU A 109 -2.91 27.70 -23.25
CA GLU A 109 -4.08 27.83 -22.37
C GLU A 109 -4.17 26.51 -21.59
N PRO A 110 -4.01 26.54 -20.27
CA PRO A 110 -4.16 25.34 -19.44
C PRO A 110 -5.62 24.91 -19.36
N GLN A 111 -5.84 23.62 -19.10
CA GLN A 111 -7.11 23.14 -18.58
C GLN A 111 -7.09 23.32 -17.07
N GLY A 112 -8.20 23.76 -16.49
CA GLY A 112 -8.33 24.03 -15.10
C GLY A 112 -9.48 24.97 -14.79
N SER A 113 -9.69 25.26 -13.53
CA SER A 113 -10.77 26.10 -13.06
C SER A 113 -10.23 27.44 -12.60
N LEU A 114 -10.79 28.52 -13.14
CA LEU A 114 -10.51 29.87 -12.64
C LEU A 114 -11.05 30.02 -11.21
N ARG A 115 -10.25 30.61 -10.35
CA ARG A 115 -10.58 30.88 -8.94
C ARG A 115 -10.30 32.33 -8.58
N ASP A 116 -11.25 32.93 -7.89
CA ASP A 116 -11.10 34.22 -7.21
C ASP A 116 -10.23 33.99 -5.96
N VAL A 117 -8.92 34.23 -6.09
CA VAL A 117 -7.96 34.05 -5.00
C VAL A 117 -7.57 35.37 -4.33
N ASP A 118 -8.05 36.51 -4.85
CA ASP A 118 -7.85 37.84 -4.27
C ASP A 118 -9.11 38.35 -3.56
N ASN A 119 -10.18 37.52 -3.54
CA ASN A 119 -11.42 37.77 -2.85
C ASN A 119 -12.11 39.11 -3.25
N ASP A 120 -11.97 39.52 -4.52
CA ASP A 120 -12.59 40.75 -5.02
C ASP A 120 -14.08 40.58 -5.32
N GLY A 121 -14.57 39.33 -5.36
CA GLY A 121 -15.97 38.95 -5.54
C GLY A 121 -16.42 38.84 -7.00
N GLU A 122 -15.50 38.83 -7.95
CA GLU A 122 -15.76 38.65 -9.39
C GLU A 122 -15.43 37.21 -9.81
N GLU A 123 -16.34 36.24 -9.56
CA GLU A 123 -16.17 34.78 -9.77
C GLU A 123 -15.92 34.35 -11.23
N ASP A 124 -16.22 35.18 -12.21
CA ASP A 124 -16.02 34.88 -13.65
C ASP A 124 -14.62 35.31 -14.16
N THR A 125 -13.83 35.89 -13.28
CA THR A 125 -12.42 36.22 -13.45
C THR A 125 -11.61 35.49 -12.38
N GLY A 126 -10.32 35.66 -12.35
CA GLY A 126 -9.46 35.03 -11.39
C GLY A 126 -8.32 34.27 -12.11
N VAL A 127 -7.63 33.43 -11.39
CA VAL A 127 -6.46 32.69 -11.87
C VAL A 127 -6.70 31.20 -11.84
N MET A 128 -5.94 30.44 -12.62
CA MET A 128 -5.77 29.00 -12.44
C MET A 128 -4.50 28.75 -11.65
N VAL A 129 -4.61 27.93 -10.62
CA VAL A 129 -3.49 27.63 -9.70
C VAL A 129 -3.09 26.17 -9.87
N PHE A 130 -1.81 25.92 -10.13
CA PHE A 130 -1.28 24.60 -10.37
C PHE A 130 -0.07 24.31 -9.48
N ALA A 131 0.12 23.01 -9.17
CA ALA A 131 1.39 22.44 -8.76
C ALA A 131 1.91 21.47 -9.84
N VAL A 132 3.16 21.09 -9.78
CA VAL A 132 3.67 19.94 -10.52
C VAL A 132 3.75 18.77 -9.57
N ALA A 133 3.28 17.60 -9.98
CA ALA A 133 3.28 16.41 -9.18
C ALA A 133 3.87 15.20 -9.93
N TYR A 134 4.51 14.31 -9.17
CA TYR A 134 4.92 12.98 -9.61
C TYR A 134 3.79 12.00 -9.40
N TRP A 135 3.49 11.18 -10.40
CA TRP A 135 2.34 10.32 -10.36
C TRP A 135 2.60 8.96 -11.01
N THR A 136 2.08 7.90 -10.40
CA THR A 136 2.31 6.51 -10.82
C THR A 136 1.07 5.74 -11.20
N ASN A 137 -0.12 6.36 -11.23
CA ASN A 137 -1.35 5.67 -11.58
C ASN A 137 -1.38 5.25 -13.05
N ALA A 138 -1.64 3.98 -13.32
CA ALA A 138 -1.68 3.40 -14.66
C ALA A 138 -3.11 3.23 -15.23
N PHE A 139 -4.16 3.46 -14.42
CA PHE A 139 -5.52 3.14 -14.84
C PHE A 139 -6.14 4.15 -15.80
N GLY A 140 -5.88 5.44 -15.66
CA GLY A 140 -6.57 6.47 -16.46
C GLY A 140 -7.97 6.78 -15.93
N ASP A 141 -8.83 7.44 -16.74
CA ASP A 141 -10.21 7.76 -16.37
C ASP A 141 -11.07 6.50 -16.14
N PRO A 142 -11.99 6.49 -15.18
CA PRO A 142 -12.23 7.53 -14.16
C PRO A 142 -11.26 7.51 -12.98
N TYR A 143 -10.39 6.53 -12.92
CA TYR A 143 -9.51 6.27 -11.78
C TYR A 143 -8.42 7.34 -11.62
N LEU A 144 -8.12 8.06 -12.70
CA LEU A 144 -7.11 9.09 -12.72
C LEU A 144 -7.39 10.20 -11.70
N GLU A 145 -8.66 10.58 -11.55
CA GLU A 145 -9.10 11.64 -10.63
C GLU A 145 -9.42 11.13 -9.22
N GLN A 146 -9.64 9.82 -9.08
CA GLN A 146 -10.20 9.23 -7.86
C GLN A 146 -9.20 8.41 -7.07
N ARG A 147 -8.06 8.09 -7.64
CA ARG A 147 -7.08 7.18 -7.06
C ARG A 147 -6.63 7.52 -5.64
N ASP A 148 -6.72 8.77 -5.26
CA ASP A 148 -6.19 9.26 -3.99
C ASP A 148 -7.25 9.50 -2.92
N GLN A 149 -8.48 9.14 -3.18
CA GLN A 149 -9.54 9.23 -2.16
C GLN A 149 -9.29 8.28 -1.00
N GLY A 150 -8.60 7.16 -1.25
CA GLY A 150 -8.29 6.14 -0.25
C GLY A 150 -7.13 6.44 0.68
N GLY A 151 -6.65 7.67 0.75
CA GLY A 151 -5.71 8.05 1.82
C GLY A 151 -4.25 8.16 1.45
N GLY A 152 -3.86 7.80 0.24
CA GLY A 152 -2.51 8.08 -0.23
C GLY A 152 -2.35 9.49 -0.79
N GLY A 153 -3.42 10.21 -0.93
CA GLY A 153 -3.59 11.50 -1.55
C GLY A 153 -2.43 11.96 -2.42
N TRP A 154 -2.50 11.79 -3.72
CA TRP A 154 -1.41 12.29 -4.57
C TRP A 154 -1.26 13.82 -4.49
N SER A 155 -2.26 14.54 -3.98
CA SER A 155 -2.16 15.91 -3.53
C SER A 155 -1.18 16.10 -2.36
N THR A 156 -0.89 15.03 -1.62
CA THR A 156 0.17 14.96 -0.60
C THR A 156 1.38 14.16 -1.08
N ALA A 157 1.38 13.69 -2.32
CA ALA A 157 2.49 13.01 -2.95
C ALA A 157 3.64 13.99 -3.25
N PHE A 158 4.67 13.51 -3.91
CA PHE A 158 5.78 14.33 -4.35
C PHE A 158 5.29 15.41 -5.32
N ALA A 159 5.17 16.61 -4.82
CA ALA A 159 4.70 17.79 -5.56
C ALA A 159 5.63 18.98 -5.34
N THR A 160 5.42 20.05 -6.11
CA THR A 160 6.19 21.29 -5.90
C THR A 160 5.71 22.11 -4.72
N THR A 161 4.64 21.68 -4.06
CA THR A 161 4.07 22.30 -2.85
C THR A 161 4.32 21.45 -1.60
N ARG A 162 4.35 22.10 -0.45
CA ARG A 162 4.25 21.42 0.86
C ARG A 162 2.83 21.58 1.39
N ILE A 163 2.29 20.45 1.82
CA ILE A 163 0.93 20.38 2.39
C ILE A 163 1.07 19.93 3.84
N ALA A 164 0.43 20.65 4.76
CA ALA A 164 0.22 20.20 6.12
C ALA A 164 -1.22 19.70 6.26
N ASN A 165 -1.39 18.49 6.78
CA ASN A 165 -2.69 17.98 7.16
C ASN A 165 -3.05 18.51 8.55
N ASP A 166 -4.24 19.07 8.70
CA ASP A 166 -4.77 19.34 10.01
C ASP A 166 -5.62 18.16 10.54
N PRO A 167 -5.96 18.15 11.84
CA PRO A 167 -6.79 17.09 12.42
C PRO A 167 -8.22 17.02 11.86
N SER A 168 -8.66 18.00 11.09
CA SER A 168 -9.95 18.00 10.39
C SER A 168 -9.90 17.30 9.03
N GLY A 169 -8.74 16.75 8.64
CA GLY A 169 -8.54 16.06 7.37
C GLY A 169 -8.37 17.00 6.17
N LYS A 170 -8.26 18.30 6.39
CA LYS A 170 -8.02 19.29 5.33
C LYS A 170 -6.54 19.50 5.11
N GLY A 171 -6.12 19.40 3.86
CA GLY A 171 -4.76 19.80 3.47
C GLY A 171 -4.67 21.32 3.35
N GLU A 172 -3.64 21.92 3.95
CA GLU A 172 -3.32 23.35 3.78
C GLU A 172 -1.97 23.49 3.10
N VAL A 173 -1.88 24.37 2.09
CA VAL A 173 -0.62 24.66 1.41
C VAL A 173 0.23 25.54 2.34
N THR A 174 1.41 25.05 2.71
CA THR A 174 2.30 25.70 3.69
C THR A 174 3.61 26.19 3.10
N GLY A 175 3.85 26.00 1.81
CA GLY A 175 5.07 26.42 1.15
C GLY A 175 5.35 25.70 -0.15
N GLY A 176 6.58 25.81 -0.66
CA GLY A 176 6.98 25.31 -1.96
C GLY A 176 6.67 26.29 -3.07
N LYS A 177 6.38 25.79 -4.27
CA LYS A 177 6.13 26.64 -5.46
C LYS A 177 4.85 26.27 -6.17
N LEU A 178 4.10 27.30 -6.56
CA LEU A 178 2.90 27.20 -7.41
C LEU A 178 3.20 27.74 -8.81
N ILE A 179 2.45 27.26 -9.79
CA ILE A 179 2.37 27.82 -11.13
C ILE A 179 1.00 28.49 -11.25
N VAL A 180 0.97 29.77 -11.46
CA VAL A 180 -0.26 30.56 -11.56
C VAL A 180 -0.43 31.04 -12.99
N TRP A 181 -1.57 30.79 -13.59
CA TRP A 181 -1.92 31.31 -14.92
C TRP A 181 -2.99 32.39 -14.80
N ALA A 182 -2.66 33.60 -15.23
CA ALA A 182 -3.56 34.73 -15.27
C ALA A 182 -4.04 34.98 -16.72
N PRO A 183 -5.36 35.08 -16.98
CA PRO A 183 -5.89 35.31 -18.33
C PRO A 183 -5.56 36.70 -18.86
N ASP A 184 -5.38 37.69 -17.99
CA ASP A 184 -5.07 39.09 -18.31
C ASP A 184 -4.22 39.72 -17.21
N ASP A 185 -3.95 41.06 -17.30
CA ASP A 185 -3.09 41.82 -16.39
C ASP A 185 -3.88 42.39 -15.18
N GLN A 186 -5.09 41.92 -14.89
CA GLN A 186 -5.96 42.45 -13.85
C GLN A 186 -6.19 41.50 -12.67
N GLN A 187 -5.64 40.29 -12.74
CA GLN A 187 -5.86 39.28 -11.73
C GLN A 187 -4.93 39.45 -10.53
N GLY A 188 -5.50 39.32 -9.32
CA GLY A 188 -4.74 39.35 -8.09
C GLY A 188 -4.25 37.94 -7.67
N PHE A 189 -3.21 37.92 -6.82
CA PHE A 189 -2.71 36.72 -6.17
C PHE A 189 -2.06 37.08 -4.83
N PRO A 190 -2.16 36.20 -3.81
CA PRO A 190 -1.47 36.38 -2.55
C PRO A 190 0.04 36.58 -2.71
N SER A 191 0.59 37.57 -1.99
CA SER A 191 2.04 37.82 -1.92
C SER A 191 2.66 37.38 -0.59
N GLY A 192 1.90 36.69 0.23
CA GLY A 192 2.28 36.11 1.52
C GLY A 192 1.08 35.44 2.16
N PHE A 193 1.32 34.67 3.18
CA PHE A 193 0.28 34.18 4.06
C PHE A 193 -0.24 35.34 4.90
N GLY A 194 -1.55 35.42 5.13
CA GLY A 194 -2.20 36.41 5.95
C GLY A 194 -1.82 36.34 7.44
N GLU A 195 -2.56 37.08 8.30
CA GLU A 195 -2.34 37.02 9.74
C GLU A 195 -2.71 35.65 10.35
N ASP A 196 -3.62 34.92 9.70
CA ASP A 196 -4.04 33.56 10.10
C ASP A 196 -3.03 32.48 9.71
N GLY A 197 -2.07 32.77 8.84
CA GLY A 197 -1.04 31.85 8.37
C GLY A 197 -1.54 30.85 7.32
N LEU A 198 -2.75 31.03 6.80
CA LEU A 198 -3.33 30.24 5.72
C LEU A 198 -3.16 30.94 4.38
N LEU A 199 -3.34 30.24 3.27
CA LEU A 199 -3.30 30.78 1.92
C LEU A 199 -4.72 30.84 1.36
N PHE A 200 -5.01 31.82 0.49
CA PHE A 200 -6.33 32.05 -0.14
C PHE A 200 -7.42 32.44 0.88
N THR A 201 -7.07 33.31 1.82
CA THR A 201 -8.01 33.89 2.81
C THR A 201 -8.16 35.38 2.62
N GLU A 202 -9.20 35.99 3.26
CA GLU A 202 -9.51 37.43 3.10
C GLU A 202 -8.42 38.38 3.59
N ASP A 203 -7.52 37.91 4.45
CA ASP A 203 -6.45 38.74 5.03
C ASP A 203 -5.10 38.61 4.30
N ASP A 204 -5.05 37.84 3.23
CA ASP A 204 -3.85 37.72 2.41
C ASP A 204 -3.47 39.04 1.74
N PRO A 205 -2.19 39.43 1.74
CA PRO A 205 -1.74 40.61 1.00
C PRO A 205 -1.71 40.31 -0.50
N ILE A 206 -2.43 41.05 -1.32
CA ILE A 206 -2.62 40.80 -2.75
C ILE A 206 -1.66 41.63 -3.61
N VAL A 207 -1.20 41.04 -4.72
CA VAL A 207 -0.42 41.69 -5.79
C VAL A 207 -1.02 41.33 -7.15
N LEU A 208 -0.99 42.29 -8.10
CA LEU A 208 -1.47 42.04 -9.46
C LEU A 208 -0.45 41.21 -10.28
N LEU A 209 -0.92 40.19 -10.96
CA LEU A 209 -0.13 39.38 -11.87
C LEU A 209 -0.26 39.86 -13.31
N PRO A 210 0.84 39.94 -14.07
CA PRO A 210 0.76 40.06 -15.52
C PRO A 210 0.17 38.81 -16.17
N ALA A 211 -0.52 38.93 -17.31
CA ALA A 211 -1.09 37.83 -18.09
C ALA A 211 -0.06 36.73 -18.38
N GLY A 212 -0.52 35.47 -18.41
CA GLY A 212 0.29 34.28 -18.63
C GLY A 212 0.78 33.62 -17.34
N TYR A 213 1.83 32.79 -17.43
CA TYR A 213 2.30 32.01 -16.31
C TYR A 213 3.30 32.73 -15.42
N THR A 214 3.11 32.61 -14.14
CA THR A 214 4.03 33.07 -13.09
C THR A 214 4.30 31.91 -12.14
N VAL A 215 5.56 31.62 -11.81
CA VAL A 215 5.91 30.72 -10.72
C VAL A 215 6.02 31.52 -9.43
N VAL A 216 5.28 31.11 -8.43
CA VAL A 216 5.25 31.76 -7.10
C VAL A 216 6.00 30.89 -6.11
N ASP A 217 7.05 31.44 -5.51
CA ASP A 217 7.82 30.79 -4.45
C ASP A 217 7.32 31.28 -3.09
N MET A 218 6.66 30.37 -2.38
CA MET A 218 6.02 30.64 -1.09
C MET A 218 6.96 30.44 0.10
N ASP A 219 8.22 30.01 -0.14
CA ASP A 219 9.22 29.82 0.91
C ASP A 219 9.92 31.12 1.30
N THR A 220 9.52 32.22 0.69
CA THR A 220 10.03 33.59 0.99
C THR A 220 8.91 34.48 1.53
N ASP A 221 9.26 35.43 2.40
CA ASP A 221 8.31 36.41 2.94
C ASP A 221 8.82 37.82 2.64
N PRO A 222 8.14 38.62 1.80
CA PRO A 222 6.98 38.27 0.96
C PRO A 222 7.35 37.22 -0.11
N PHE A 223 6.33 36.58 -0.72
CA PHE A 223 6.52 35.62 -1.82
C PHE A 223 7.30 36.26 -2.97
N THR A 224 8.08 35.41 -3.67
CA THR A 224 8.76 35.86 -4.90
C THR A 224 8.08 35.29 -6.14
N PHE A 225 8.11 36.05 -7.23
CA PHE A 225 7.40 35.81 -8.47
C PHE A 225 8.42 35.68 -9.61
N ASP A 226 8.53 34.49 -10.21
CA ASP A 226 9.46 34.21 -11.31
C ASP A 226 8.68 34.13 -12.63
N ARG A 227 8.96 35.05 -13.54
CA ARG A 227 8.41 35.09 -14.90
C ARG A 227 9.43 34.80 -15.98
N THR A 228 10.58 34.27 -15.59
CA THR A 228 11.56 33.78 -16.57
C THR A 228 10.97 32.66 -17.40
N ARG A 229 11.50 32.45 -18.58
CA ARG A 229 10.98 31.44 -19.52
C ARG A 229 11.17 30.01 -19.05
N TYR A 230 12.15 29.76 -18.20
CA TYR A 230 12.57 28.41 -17.75
C TYR A 230 12.79 28.39 -16.23
N PRO A 231 11.78 28.63 -15.42
CA PRO A 231 11.93 28.60 -13.98
C PRO A 231 12.24 27.17 -13.49
N GLU A 232 12.91 27.10 -12.34
CA GLU A 232 13.27 25.83 -11.70
C GLU A 232 12.39 25.58 -10.47
N MET A 233 11.89 24.35 -10.35
CA MET A 233 11.04 23.89 -9.26
C MET A 233 11.50 22.50 -8.82
N GLU A 234 11.40 22.19 -7.54
CA GLU A 234 11.72 20.87 -7.00
C GLU A 234 10.44 20.12 -6.65
N LEU A 235 10.41 18.82 -6.93
CA LEU A 235 9.41 17.93 -6.35
C LEU A 235 9.87 17.55 -4.96
N ILE A 236 9.04 17.83 -3.97
CA ILE A 236 9.37 17.74 -2.55
C ILE A 236 8.87 16.39 -2.02
N GLU A 237 9.74 15.64 -1.35
CA GLU A 237 9.35 14.44 -0.62
C GLU A 237 8.45 14.83 0.56
N PRO A 238 7.22 14.30 0.69
CA PRO A 238 6.38 14.54 1.85
C PRO A 238 7.05 14.03 3.14
N GLU A 239 6.96 14.78 4.22
CA GLU A 239 7.56 14.41 5.51
C GLU A 239 7.04 13.04 6.00
N SER A 240 5.77 12.74 5.73
CA SER A 240 5.15 11.44 6.08
C SER A 240 5.74 10.24 5.34
N LEU A 241 6.38 10.46 4.18
CA LEU A 241 7.00 9.42 3.36
C LEU A 241 8.52 9.37 3.51
N THR A 242 9.14 10.38 4.15
CA THR A 242 10.59 10.41 4.38
C THR A 242 11.04 9.18 5.15
N LEU A 243 12.13 8.58 4.71
CA LEU A 243 12.70 7.40 5.33
C LEU A 243 13.21 7.71 6.76
N ASP A 244 12.74 6.96 7.74
CA ASP A 244 13.33 6.97 9.08
C ASP A 244 14.75 6.37 9.01
N ASP A 245 15.80 7.21 9.02
CA ASP A 245 17.20 6.81 8.82
C ASP A 245 17.99 6.84 10.13
N PHE A 246 18.33 5.68 10.64
CA PHE A 246 19.16 5.46 11.84
C PHE A 246 20.59 4.98 11.51
N SER A 247 20.96 4.93 10.22
CA SER A 247 22.22 4.35 9.76
C SER A 247 23.49 5.02 10.31
N ALA A 248 23.39 6.28 10.68
CA ALA A 248 24.51 7.05 11.24
C ALA A 248 24.68 6.89 12.78
N LEU A 249 23.77 6.19 13.44
CA LEU A 249 23.81 5.96 14.89
C LEU A 249 24.72 4.75 15.24
N SER A 250 25.09 4.64 16.51
CA SER A 250 25.67 3.39 17.02
C SER A 250 24.62 2.29 17.05
N TYR A 251 25.03 1.01 17.07
CA TYR A 251 24.07 -0.10 17.10
C TYR A 251 23.07 -0.02 18.26
N ALA A 252 23.54 0.39 19.44
CA ALA A 252 22.72 0.53 20.62
C ALA A 252 21.76 1.73 20.53
N ASP A 253 22.24 2.87 20.01
CA ASP A 253 21.40 4.07 19.87
C ASP A 253 20.39 3.91 18.73
N ALA A 254 20.76 3.23 17.64
CA ALA A 254 19.85 2.89 16.54
C ALA A 254 18.73 1.94 17.01
N PHE A 255 19.07 0.95 17.86
CA PHE A 255 18.07 0.08 18.45
C PHE A 255 17.10 0.86 19.35
N ASP A 256 17.59 1.78 20.17
CA ASP A 256 16.71 2.63 21.00
C ASP A 256 15.76 3.48 20.12
N ALA A 257 16.27 4.08 19.04
CA ALA A 257 15.49 4.83 18.07
C ALA A 257 14.44 3.96 17.34
N MET A 258 14.83 2.74 16.95
CA MET A 258 13.92 1.76 16.36
C MET A 258 12.78 1.38 17.32
N ILE A 259 13.06 1.15 18.59
CA ILE A 259 12.03 0.88 19.61
C ILE A 259 11.07 2.05 19.75
N ASP A 260 11.56 3.28 19.72
CA ASP A 260 10.70 4.48 19.76
C ASP A 260 9.83 4.60 18.48
N LEU A 261 10.35 4.21 17.33
CA LEU A 261 9.58 4.12 16.08
C LEU A 261 8.45 3.08 16.21
N PHE A 262 8.77 1.86 16.68
CA PHE A 262 7.78 0.80 16.84
C PHE A 262 6.69 1.16 17.86
N LYS A 263 7.03 1.79 18.97
CA LYS A 263 6.04 2.27 19.96
C LYS A 263 5.02 3.24 19.38
N ARG A 264 5.42 4.05 18.41
CA ARG A 264 4.55 5.05 17.78
C ARG A 264 3.79 4.49 16.59
N LYS A 265 4.54 3.93 15.62
CA LYS A 265 4.00 3.66 14.28
C LYS A 265 3.60 2.19 14.04
N TYR A 266 3.96 1.24 14.91
CA TYR A 266 3.58 -0.15 14.68
C TYR A 266 2.08 -0.37 14.89
N SER A 267 1.40 -0.84 13.84
CA SER A 267 -0.07 -0.87 13.73
C SER A 267 -0.76 -1.80 14.74
N PHE A 268 -0.10 -2.88 15.19
CA PHE A 268 -0.74 -3.99 15.87
C PHE A 268 -0.24 -4.22 17.29
N THR A 269 0.28 -3.18 17.93
CA THR A 269 0.81 -3.27 19.33
C THR A 269 -0.22 -3.87 20.29
N GLU A 270 -1.45 -3.34 20.27
CA GLU A 270 -2.54 -3.78 21.14
C GLU A 270 -3.09 -5.16 20.71
N LEU A 271 -3.28 -5.39 19.42
CA LEU A 271 -3.79 -6.66 18.88
C LEU A 271 -2.89 -7.84 19.29
N LYS A 272 -1.57 -7.62 19.26
CA LYS A 272 -0.56 -8.66 19.52
C LYS A 272 -0.03 -8.65 20.97
N ASP A 273 -0.59 -7.82 21.84
CA ASP A 273 -0.19 -7.65 23.26
C ASP A 273 1.33 -7.48 23.43
N ILE A 274 1.95 -6.57 22.64
CA ILE A 274 3.40 -6.39 22.63
C ILE A 274 3.83 -5.36 23.69
N ASP A 275 4.64 -5.81 24.65
CA ASP A 275 5.35 -4.94 25.61
C ASP A 275 6.71 -4.53 25.05
N TRP A 276 6.75 -3.34 24.44
CA TRP A 276 7.98 -2.79 23.85
C TRP A 276 9.08 -2.50 24.88
N ASP A 277 8.73 -2.18 26.13
CA ASP A 277 9.71 -1.97 27.20
C ASP A 277 10.34 -3.29 27.63
N ALA A 278 9.56 -4.35 27.71
CA ALA A 278 10.08 -5.70 27.95
C ALA A 278 10.97 -6.17 26.80
N LYS A 279 10.55 -5.97 25.54
CA LYS A 279 11.36 -6.27 24.35
C LYS A 279 12.67 -5.49 24.34
N SER A 280 12.62 -4.19 24.64
CA SER A 280 13.83 -3.36 24.74
C SER A 280 14.76 -3.89 25.83
N ALA A 281 14.25 -4.22 27.00
CA ALA A 281 15.07 -4.74 28.11
C ALA A 281 15.72 -6.09 27.77
N GLU A 282 15.05 -6.95 27.01
CA GLU A 282 15.56 -8.25 26.55
C GLU A 282 16.69 -8.11 25.53
N PHE A 283 16.49 -7.30 24.48
CA PHE A 283 17.38 -7.28 23.32
C PHE A 283 18.49 -6.22 23.39
N ARG A 284 18.27 -5.07 24.03
CA ARG A 284 19.25 -3.98 24.11
C ARG A 284 20.66 -4.39 24.56
N PRO A 285 20.84 -5.31 25.53
CA PRO A 285 22.18 -5.77 25.95
C PRO A 285 22.97 -6.39 24.79
N ARG A 286 22.32 -7.07 23.84
CA ARG A 286 22.99 -7.70 22.68
C ARG A 286 23.50 -6.65 21.71
N PHE A 287 22.72 -5.57 21.48
CA PHE A 287 23.15 -4.43 20.66
C PHE A 287 24.30 -3.67 21.29
N ALA A 288 24.25 -3.45 22.61
CA ALA A 288 25.33 -2.80 23.34
C ALA A 288 26.62 -3.64 23.36
N GLU A 289 26.53 -4.97 23.39
CA GLU A 289 27.69 -5.86 23.29
C GLU A 289 28.29 -5.83 21.87
N ALA A 290 27.46 -5.88 20.83
CA ALA A 290 27.88 -5.77 19.43
C ALA A 290 28.60 -4.44 19.18
N ASP A 291 28.02 -3.33 19.69
CA ASP A 291 28.59 -1.98 19.60
C ASP A 291 29.97 -1.88 20.30
N ALA A 292 30.06 -2.38 21.53
CA ALA A 292 31.33 -2.37 22.29
C ALA A 292 32.45 -3.17 21.63
N ASN A 293 32.11 -4.17 20.81
CA ASN A 293 33.08 -5.05 20.13
C ASN A 293 33.24 -4.71 18.63
N ASP A 294 32.51 -3.74 18.11
CA ASP A 294 32.42 -3.42 16.66
C ASP A 294 32.13 -4.68 15.82
N ASP A 295 31.13 -5.48 16.32
CA ASP A 295 30.77 -6.78 15.74
C ASP A 295 29.46 -6.69 14.95
N SER A 296 29.59 -6.39 13.65
CA SER A 296 28.50 -6.29 12.69
C SER A 296 27.66 -7.58 12.59
N LEU A 297 28.29 -8.76 12.66
CA LEU A 297 27.55 -10.02 12.57
C LEU A 297 26.70 -10.27 13.82
N ALA A 298 27.25 -9.98 15.00
CA ALA A 298 26.49 -10.07 16.25
C ALA A 298 25.32 -9.07 16.26
N TYR A 299 25.55 -7.85 15.75
CA TYR A 299 24.49 -6.84 15.56
C TYR A 299 23.37 -7.36 14.64
N ARG A 300 23.71 -7.84 13.43
CA ARG A 300 22.73 -8.34 12.46
C ARG A 300 21.94 -9.54 13.03
N ARG A 301 22.58 -10.44 13.79
CA ARG A 301 21.89 -11.53 14.48
C ARG A 301 20.95 -11.02 15.56
N ALA A 302 21.36 -10.02 16.35
CA ALA A 302 20.48 -9.42 17.36
C ALA A 302 19.27 -8.75 16.73
N LEU A 303 19.44 -8.05 15.61
CA LEU A 303 18.39 -7.39 14.86
C LEU A 303 17.40 -8.40 14.26
N ARG A 304 17.90 -9.44 13.59
CA ARG A 304 17.09 -10.55 13.07
C ARG A 304 16.26 -11.20 14.18
N ASP A 305 16.90 -11.56 15.29
CA ASP A 305 16.22 -12.28 16.39
C ASP A 305 15.18 -11.38 17.09
N PHE A 306 15.42 -10.06 17.15
CA PHE A 306 14.41 -9.10 17.61
C PHE A 306 13.20 -9.10 16.68
N ILE A 307 13.39 -8.94 15.38
CA ILE A 307 12.30 -8.96 14.38
C ILE A 307 11.53 -10.29 14.45
N TRP A 308 12.23 -11.43 14.51
CA TRP A 308 11.59 -12.75 14.60
C TRP A 308 10.81 -12.97 15.91
N SER A 309 11.06 -12.16 16.93
CA SER A 309 10.33 -12.23 18.18
C SER A 309 8.94 -11.56 18.13
N ILE A 310 8.62 -10.88 17.03
CA ILE A 310 7.35 -10.18 16.82
C ILE A 310 6.53 -11.01 15.83
N PRO A 311 5.30 -11.45 16.16
CA PRO A 311 4.51 -12.31 15.29
C PRO A 311 3.80 -11.53 14.18
N ASP A 312 4.57 -10.95 13.25
CA ASP A 312 4.07 -10.18 12.10
C ASP A 312 4.88 -10.50 10.85
N GLY A 313 4.25 -11.16 9.88
CA GLY A 313 4.89 -11.59 8.64
C GLY A 313 5.24 -10.47 7.67
N HIS A 314 4.78 -9.23 7.91
CA HIS A 314 5.20 -8.05 7.16
C HIS A 314 6.54 -7.49 7.64
N LEU A 315 6.98 -7.85 8.86
CA LEU A 315 8.28 -7.40 9.34
C LEU A 315 9.41 -8.13 8.61
N SER A 316 10.44 -7.42 8.24
CA SER A 316 11.65 -8.02 7.65
C SER A 316 12.90 -7.68 8.47
N GLY A 317 13.79 -8.64 8.57
CA GLY A 317 15.08 -8.49 9.25
C GLY A 317 16.25 -8.93 8.35
N PRO A 318 17.50 -8.77 8.83
CA PRO A 318 18.67 -9.15 8.07
C PRO A 318 18.66 -10.65 7.72
N PHE A 319 18.85 -10.98 6.46
CA PHE A 319 19.12 -12.36 6.05
C PHE A 319 20.61 -12.66 6.19
N ILE A 320 20.93 -13.68 7.01
CA ILE A 320 22.31 -14.09 7.28
C ILE A 320 22.59 -15.40 6.55
N GLN A 321 23.26 -15.28 5.41
CA GLN A 321 23.53 -16.40 4.50
C GLN A 321 24.28 -17.55 5.17
N GLU A 322 25.22 -17.25 6.06
CA GLU A 322 26.02 -18.25 6.76
C GLU A 322 25.16 -19.09 7.68
N ASP A 323 24.31 -18.47 8.49
CA ASP A 323 23.40 -19.15 9.42
C ASP A 323 22.40 -20.04 8.66
N PHE A 324 21.85 -19.50 7.56
CA PHE A 324 20.93 -20.25 6.69
C PHE A 324 21.63 -21.45 6.07
N ALA A 325 22.83 -21.26 5.48
CA ALA A 325 23.59 -22.31 4.85
C ALA A 325 24.00 -23.40 5.85
N GLU A 326 24.41 -23.03 7.07
CA GLU A 326 24.73 -23.98 8.13
C GLU A 326 23.47 -24.78 8.54
N GLY A 327 22.36 -24.10 8.82
CA GLY A 327 21.15 -24.73 9.31
C GLY A 327 20.41 -25.60 8.29
N THR A 328 20.60 -25.34 6.98
CA THR A 328 19.82 -26.01 5.91
C THR A 328 20.66 -26.81 4.91
N SER A 329 21.99 -26.94 5.14
CA SER A 329 22.91 -27.56 4.19
C SER A 329 22.68 -29.05 3.94
N GLY A 330 22.06 -29.77 4.88
CA GLY A 330 21.73 -31.17 4.76
C GLY A 330 20.23 -31.43 4.78
N GLY A 331 19.84 -32.56 4.20
CA GLY A 331 18.47 -33.04 4.21
C GLY A 331 18.44 -34.57 4.24
N VAL A 332 17.40 -35.13 4.81
CA VAL A 332 17.17 -36.60 4.78
C VAL A 332 16.39 -37.04 3.54
N GLY A 333 15.85 -36.08 2.78
CA GLY A 333 15.16 -36.32 1.51
C GLY A 333 13.67 -36.64 1.64
N ILE A 334 13.00 -36.10 2.67
CA ILE A 334 11.54 -36.17 2.82
C ILE A 334 10.93 -34.75 2.98
N GLY A 335 9.73 -34.61 2.43
CA GLY A 335 8.77 -33.58 2.84
C GLY A 335 7.76 -34.18 3.81
N ILE A 336 7.31 -33.43 4.80
CA ILE A 336 6.30 -33.87 5.77
C ILE A 336 5.13 -32.90 5.83
N ARG A 337 3.93 -33.39 6.18
CA ARG A 337 2.69 -32.61 6.25
C ARG A 337 1.79 -33.17 7.34
N ASP A 338 1.13 -32.24 8.06
CA ASP A 338 0.05 -32.61 8.97
C ASP A 338 -1.22 -32.91 8.16
N VAL A 339 -1.95 -33.95 8.56
CA VAL A 339 -3.25 -34.32 7.98
C VAL A 339 -4.35 -34.22 9.02
N GLU A 340 -5.61 -34.18 8.55
CA GLU A 340 -6.82 -33.90 9.36
C GLU A 340 -6.99 -34.85 10.57
N ASP A 341 -6.48 -36.07 10.50
CA ASP A 341 -6.58 -37.05 11.57
C ASP A 341 -5.52 -36.86 12.69
N GLY A 342 -4.69 -35.82 12.57
CA GLY A 342 -3.66 -35.45 13.55
C GLY A 342 -2.31 -36.14 13.38
N ARG A 343 -2.11 -36.88 12.30
CA ARG A 343 -0.80 -37.45 11.95
C ARG A 343 0.06 -36.46 11.17
N THR A 344 1.38 -36.54 11.37
CA THR A 344 2.36 -35.94 10.47
C THR A 344 2.90 -37.02 9.55
N ILE A 345 2.62 -36.93 8.25
CA ILE A 345 2.98 -37.94 7.26
C ILE A 345 4.00 -37.45 6.24
N VAL A 346 4.71 -38.36 5.64
CA VAL A 346 5.64 -38.08 4.53
C VAL A 346 4.84 -37.88 3.26
N ASN A 347 4.89 -36.65 2.72
CA ASN A 347 4.20 -36.30 1.48
C ASN A 347 5.12 -36.22 0.26
N PHE A 348 6.42 -36.38 0.46
CA PHE A 348 7.40 -36.45 -0.61
C PHE A 348 8.64 -37.24 -0.17
N VAL A 349 9.23 -38.04 -1.05
CA VAL A 349 10.49 -38.75 -0.85
C VAL A 349 11.39 -38.51 -2.07
N THR A 350 12.59 -37.98 -1.85
CA THR A 350 13.60 -37.80 -2.90
C THR A 350 14.22 -39.19 -3.25
N PRO A 351 14.17 -39.61 -4.50
CA PRO A 351 14.81 -40.88 -4.91
C PRO A 351 16.30 -40.91 -4.56
N ASP A 352 16.78 -42.06 -4.11
CA ASP A 352 18.15 -42.31 -3.67
C ASP A 352 18.63 -41.45 -2.49
N SER A 353 17.70 -40.75 -1.77
CA SER A 353 18.02 -40.01 -0.55
C SER A 353 18.33 -40.91 0.64
N PRO A 354 18.84 -40.38 1.77
CA PRO A 354 19.00 -41.13 3.00
C PRO A 354 17.71 -41.84 3.46
N ALA A 355 16.56 -41.15 3.37
CA ALA A 355 15.27 -41.70 3.75
C ALA A 355 14.79 -42.85 2.82
N ASP A 356 14.92 -42.64 1.49
CA ASP A 356 14.58 -43.66 0.50
C ASP A 356 15.42 -44.92 0.70
N ARG A 357 16.74 -44.79 0.87
CA ARG A 357 17.63 -45.94 1.16
C ARG A 357 17.30 -46.66 2.48
N ALA A 358 16.72 -45.98 3.44
CA ALA A 358 16.28 -46.53 4.71
C ALA A 358 14.88 -47.16 4.66
N GLY A 359 14.18 -47.02 3.54
CA GLY A 359 12.85 -47.59 3.31
C GLY A 359 11.72 -46.78 3.93
N ILE A 360 11.88 -45.48 4.11
CA ILE A 360 10.77 -44.59 4.45
C ILE A 360 9.96 -44.36 3.18
N GLU A 361 8.68 -44.66 3.24
CA GLU A 361 7.77 -44.61 2.10
C GLU A 361 6.90 -43.35 2.09
N LEU A 362 6.35 -43.01 0.92
CA LEU A 362 5.32 -42.02 0.80
C LEU A 362 4.10 -42.42 1.64
N GLY A 363 3.56 -41.51 2.43
CA GLY A 363 2.47 -41.77 3.39
C GLY A 363 2.93 -42.34 4.74
N ALA A 364 4.24 -42.54 4.96
CA ALA A 364 4.75 -42.94 6.27
C ALA A 364 4.43 -41.92 7.34
N GLU A 365 3.90 -42.36 8.47
CA GLU A 365 3.69 -41.52 9.67
C GLU A 365 5.01 -41.35 10.41
N ILE A 366 5.41 -40.11 10.67
CA ILE A 366 6.57 -39.80 11.50
C ILE A 366 6.12 -39.66 12.96
N LEU A 367 6.71 -40.46 13.84
CA LEU A 367 6.33 -40.53 15.25
C LEU A 367 7.28 -39.69 16.13
N THR A 368 8.61 -39.86 15.91
CA THR A 368 9.61 -39.10 16.64
C THR A 368 10.75 -38.62 15.76
N TRP A 369 11.37 -37.51 16.14
CA TRP A 369 12.57 -36.97 15.55
C TRP A 369 13.60 -36.72 16.65
N ASN A 370 14.76 -37.34 16.57
CA ASN A 370 15.78 -37.33 17.64
C ASN A 370 15.23 -37.69 19.02
N GLY A 371 14.30 -38.65 19.07
CA GLY A 371 13.67 -39.11 20.30
C GLY A 371 12.60 -38.17 20.90
N GLN A 372 12.29 -37.03 20.25
CA GLN A 372 11.18 -36.15 20.61
C GLN A 372 9.93 -36.50 19.80
N PRO A 373 8.71 -36.48 20.37
CA PRO A 373 7.49 -36.55 19.57
C PRO A 373 7.53 -35.52 18.44
N ILE A 374 7.01 -35.90 17.24
CA ILE A 374 7.16 -35.08 16.04
C ILE A 374 6.53 -33.70 16.21
N ASP A 375 5.38 -33.60 16.87
CA ASP A 375 4.71 -32.33 17.11
C ASP A 375 5.54 -31.37 17.98
N ASP A 376 6.13 -31.89 19.08
CA ASP A 376 6.99 -31.11 19.97
C ASP A 376 8.27 -30.65 19.23
N TYR A 377 8.85 -31.55 18.42
CA TYR A 377 10.05 -31.24 17.63
C TYR A 377 9.75 -30.13 16.59
N VAL A 378 8.69 -30.29 15.80
CA VAL A 378 8.30 -29.31 14.80
C VAL A 378 7.94 -27.97 15.43
N ALA A 379 7.19 -27.96 16.53
CA ALA A 379 6.87 -26.72 17.25
C ALA A 379 8.10 -25.97 17.77
N GLY A 380 9.21 -26.67 18.02
CA GLY A 380 10.48 -26.07 18.45
C GLY A 380 11.33 -25.50 17.31
N ILE A 381 10.95 -25.71 16.04
CA ILE A 381 11.70 -25.18 14.89
C ILE A 381 11.41 -23.68 14.71
N VAL A 382 12.48 -22.91 14.55
CA VAL A 382 12.40 -21.50 14.14
C VAL A 382 12.79 -21.41 12.65
N PRO A 383 11.84 -21.25 11.75
CA PRO A 383 12.13 -21.16 10.31
C PRO A 383 12.95 -19.91 9.96
N PHE A 384 13.86 -20.03 8.98
CA PHE A 384 14.61 -18.88 8.46
C PHE A 384 13.73 -17.89 7.64
N SER A 385 12.47 -18.22 7.43
CA SER A 385 11.46 -17.38 6.81
C SER A 385 10.55 -16.65 7.83
N SER A 386 10.92 -16.68 9.13
CA SER A 386 10.24 -15.92 10.20
C SER A 386 10.38 -14.41 9.98
N PRO A 387 9.46 -13.59 10.53
CA PRO A 387 8.31 -13.97 11.37
C PRO A 387 7.05 -14.31 10.58
N PHE A 388 5.96 -14.66 11.27
CA PHE A 388 4.66 -15.00 10.68
C PHE A 388 3.53 -14.40 11.52
N SER A 389 2.52 -13.85 10.86
CA SER A 389 1.29 -13.40 11.53
C SER A 389 0.41 -14.60 11.91
N ALA A 390 0.08 -15.47 10.97
CA ALA A 390 -0.84 -16.57 11.20
C ALA A 390 -0.14 -17.87 11.64
N ASP A 391 -0.75 -18.57 12.61
CA ASP A 391 -0.23 -19.83 13.18
C ASP A 391 -0.12 -20.96 12.17
N HIS A 392 -1.07 -21.06 11.26
CA HIS A 392 -1.05 -22.12 10.22
C HIS A 392 0.13 -21.91 9.26
N VAL A 393 0.47 -20.68 8.88
CA VAL A 393 1.64 -20.40 8.04
C VAL A 393 2.93 -20.75 8.77
N ARG A 394 3.02 -20.34 10.05
CA ARG A 394 4.16 -20.71 10.91
C ARG A 394 4.33 -22.24 10.98
N ARG A 395 3.24 -22.98 11.24
CA ARG A 395 3.28 -24.46 11.31
C ARG A 395 3.74 -25.10 10.00
N LEU A 396 3.25 -24.62 8.86
CA LEU A 396 3.66 -25.11 7.55
C LEU A 396 5.16 -24.90 7.27
N GLN A 397 5.68 -23.73 7.66
CA GLN A 397 7.11 -23.46 7.54
C GLN A 397 7.93 -24.27 8.56
N GLN A 398 7.45 -24.46 9.77
CA GLN A 398 8.09 -25.35 10.73
C GLN A 398 8.23 -26.77 10.20
N LEU A 399 7.18 -27.36 9.61
CA LEU A 399 7.22 -28.67 8.95
C LEU A 399 8.26 -28.70 7.82
N ARG A 400 8.32 -27.65 7.02
CA ARG A 400 9.29 -27.51 5.92
C ARG A 400 10.73 -27.51 6.42
N TYR A 401 11.03 -26.74 7.46
CA TYR A 401 12.38 -26.61 8.01
C TYR A 401 12.76 -27.74 8.96
N ALA A 402 11.81 -28.47 9.55
CA ALA A 402 12.06 -29.60 10.44
C ALA A 402 12.85 -30.74 9.78
N THR A 403 12.77 -30.88 8.46
CA THR A 403 13.48 -31.90 7.69
C THR A 403 14.90 -31.46 7.25
N ARG A 404 15.30 -30.23 7.63
CA ARG A 404 16.63 -29.67 7.33
C ARG A 404 17.54 -29.71 8.56
N THR A 405 18.82 -29.90 8.32
CA THR A 405 19.83 -30.03 9.38
C THR A 405 21.21 -29.71 8.79
N PRO A 406 22.22 -29.41 9.61
CA PRO A 406 23.60 -29.34 9.14
C PRO A 406 24.04 -30.63 8.45
N LEU A 407 24.76 -30.48 7.34
CA LEU A 407 25.26 -31.61 6.56
C LEU A 407 26.08 -32.59 7.43
N GLY A 408 25.71 -33.87 7.40
CA GLY A 408 26.39 -34.92 8.14
C GLY A 408 26.05 -35.01 9.64
N ALA A 409 25.09 -34.24 10.13
CA ALA A 409 24.55 -34.37 11.49
C ALA A 409 23.53 -35.46 11.56
N ASP A 410 23.89 -36.65 12.11
CA ASP A 410 23.01 -37.80 12.20
C ASP A 410 21.66 -37.46 12.88
N VAL A 411 20.57 -38.02 12.32
CA VAL A 411 19.17 -37.84 12.80
C VAL A 411 18.58 -39.21 13.05
N GLU A 412 17.96 -39.40 14.22
CA GLU A 412 17.18 -40.60 14.52
C GLU A 412 15.70 -40.32 14.22
N ILE A 413 15.07 -41.16 13.38
CA ILE A 413 13.66 -41.02 13.01
C ILE A 413 12.95 -42.33 13.39
N THR A 414 11.83 -42.23 14.15
CA THR A 414 10.89 -43.31 14.33
C THR A 414 9.66 -43.05 13.46
N PHE A 415 9.28 -44.04 12.66
CA PHE A 415 8.22 -43.90 11.68
C PHE A 415 7.43 -45.20 11.53
N LYS A 416 6.32 -45.12 10.81
CA LYS A 416 5.47 -46.26 10.47
C LYS A 416 5.04 -46.14 9.01
N ASN A 417 5.46 -47.10 8.16
CA ASN A 417 5.06 -47.12 6.76
C ASN A 417 3.57 -47.48 6.59
N PRO A 418 2.93 -47.08 5.47
CA PRO A 418 1.55 -47.41 5.20
C PRO A 418 1.31 -48.92 5.24
N GLY A 419 0.32 -49.36 6.02
CA GLY A 419 -0.07 -50.74 6.17
C GLY A 419 0.79 -51.58 7.13
N ASP A 420 1.84 -51.00 7.73
CA ASP A 420 2.63 -51.66 8.76
C ASP A 420 1.96 -51.55 10.15
N ASP A 421 1.99 -52.63 10.94
CA ASP A 421 1.54 -52.60 12.33
C ASP A 421 2.66 -52.16 13.30
N ALA A 422 3.93 -52.30 12.90
CA ALA A 422 5.10 -52.05 13.73
C ALA A 422 5.77 -50.73 13.43
N GLU A 423 6.19 -50.04 14.50
CA GLU A 423 7.07 -48.88 14.43
C GLU A 423 8.48 -49.34 14.01
N GLN A 424 9.12 -48.52 13.19
CA GLN A 424 10.51 -48.71 12.74
C GLN A 424 11.33 -47.51 13.24
N SER A 425 12.59 -47.71 13.60
CA SER A 425 13.52 -46.64 13.95
C SER A 425 14.80 -46.79 13.13
N THR A 426 15.31 -45.66 12.63
CA THR A 426 16.54 -45.62 11.82
C THR A 426 17.33 -44.35 12.15
N VAL A 427 18.64 -44.44 11.97
CA VAL A 427 19.53 -43.28 12.02
C VAL A 427 19.96 -42.92 10.61
N LEU A 428 19.67 -41.70 10.19
CA LEU A 428 19.99 -41.17 8.87
C LEU A 428 21.13 -40.17 8.98
N THR A 429 22.09 -40.25 8.07
CA THR A 429 23.11 -39.20 7.89
C THR A 429 22.66 -38.31 6.73
N PRO A 430 22.26 -37.06 6.98
CA PRO A 430 21.85 -36.14 5.94
C PRO A 430 22.93 -35.90 4.90
N ASP A 431 22.56 -35.81 3.65
CA ASP A 431 23.42 -35.47 2.54
C ASP A 431 23.01 -34.09 1.93
N ALA A 432 23.69 -33.63 0.88
CA ALA A 432 23.44 -32.33 0.26
C ALA A 432 22.15 -32.33 -0.60
N GLU A 433 21.13 -33.07 -0.18
CA GLU A 433 19.83 -33.12 -0.79
C GLU A 433 19.08 -31.81 -0.58
N SER A 434 18.46 -31.27 -1.62
CA SER A 434 17.69 -30.02 -1.57
C SER A 434 16.33 -30.13 -2.25
N GLU A 435 16.04 -31.27 -2.89
CA GLU A 435 14.81 -31.43 -3.67
C GLU A 435 13.57 -31.45 -2.77
N SER A 436 13.62 -32.13 -1.62
CA SER A 436 12.53 -32.13 -0.66
C SER A 436 12.20 -30.72 -0.11
N PHE A 437 13.24 -29.91 0.07
CA PHE A 437 13.08 -28.52 0.51
C PHE A 437 12.51 -27.63 -0.60
N ARG A 438 12.90 -27.88 -1.86
CA ARG A 438 12.35 -27.15 -3.01
C ARG A 438 10.89 -27.48 -3.24
N ILE A 439 10.52 -28.77 -3.16
CA ILE A 439 9.14 -29.24 -3.36
C ILE A 439 8.17 -28.68 -2.30
N SER A 440 8.63 -28.50 -1.07
CA SER A 440 7.83 -27.95 0.03
C SER A 440 7.72 -26.42 0.03
N SER A 441 8.27 -25.74 -0.98
CA SER A 441 8.16 -24.28 -1.12
C SER A 441 6.77 -23.85 -1.60
N PHE A 442 6.20 -22.81 -1.04
CA PHE A 442 4.95 -22.21 -1.52
C PHE A 442 5.07 -21.66 -2.96
N ASN A 443 6.28 -21.29 -3.38
CA ASN A 443 6.57 -20.77 -4.72
C ASN A 443 7.08 -21.85 -5.69
N ILE A 444 6.76 -23.11 -5.43
CA ILE A 444 7.19 -24.21 -6.30
C ILE A 444 6.70 -24.00 -7.73
N GLY A 445 7.62 -24.15 -8.69
CA GLY A 445 7.32 -24.03 -10.12
C GLY A 445 7.41 -22.63 -10.68
N ARG A 446 7.52 -21.56 -9.85
CA ARG A 446 7.81 -20.21 -10.35
C ARG A 446 9.23 -20.13 -10.89
N THR A 447 9.36 -19.43 -12.01
CA THR A 447 10.65 -19.22 -12.70
C THR A 447 11.17 -17.79 -12.56
N GLY A 448 10.28 -16.84 -12.16
CA GLY A 448 10.55 -15.41 -12.13
C GLY A 448 10.46 -14.72 -13.50
N ALA A 449 9.90 -15.43 -14.49
CA ALA A 449 9.67 -14.90 -15.84
C ALA A 449 8.18 -14.95 -16.23
N GLU A 450 7.30 -15.23 -15.28
CA GLU A 450 5.86 -15.23 -15.46
C GLU A 450 5.37 -13.82 -15.76
N LEU A 451 4.29 -13.72 -16.55
CA LEU A 451 3.55 -12.46 -16.68
C LEU A 451 2.75 -12.21 -15.39
N PRO A 452 2.48 -10.96 -15.02
CA PRO A 452 1.71 -10.65 -13.81
C PRO A 452 0.31 -11.30 -13.84
N VAL A 453 -0.28 -11.43 -15.03
CA VAL A 453 -1.58 -12.08 -15.29
C VAL A 453 -1.42 -13.05 -16.45
N GLU A 454 -1.68 -14.32 -16.23
CA GLU A 454 -1.66 -15.36 -17.25
C GLU A 454 -3.04 -15.99 -17.41
N PHE A 455 -3.68 -15.75 -18.55
CA PHE A 455 -5.03 -16.26 -18.86
C PHE A 455 -5.02 -17.37 -19.90
N SER A 456 -5.86 -18.39 -19.66
CA SER A 456 -6.10 -19.49 -20.58
C SER A 456 -7.56 -19.95 -20.57
N LEU A 457 -7.98 -20.62 -21.65
CA LEU A 457 -9.27 -21.31 -21.71
C LEU A 457 -9.06 -22.81 -21.49
N LEU A 458 -9.86 -23.39 -20.59
CA LEU A 458 -9.85 -24.81 -20.31
C LEU A 458 -10.66 -25.60 -21.35
N ASP A 459 -10.40 -26.91 -21.47
CA ASP A 459 -11.11 -27.81 -22.40
C ASP A 459 -12.63 -27.85 -22.13
N ASN A 460 -13.05 -27.63 -20.88
CA ASN A 460 -14.45 -27.56 -20.47
C ASN A 460 -15.11 -26.18 -20.76
N GLY A 461 -14.37 -25.23 -21.32
CA GLY A 461 -14.84 -23.91 -21.70
C GLY A 461 -14.81 -22.85 -20.59
N LEU A 462 -14.31 -23.19 -19.40
CA LEU A 462 -14.09 -22.20 -18.32
C LEU A 462 -12.86 -21.35 -18.60
N GLY A 463 -12.87 -20.12 -18.08
CA GLY A 463 -11.68 -19.29 -17.99
C GLY A 463 -10.82 -19.71 -16.81
N TYR A 464 -9.50 -19.65 -16.97
CA TYR A 464 -8.53 -19.87 -15.91
C TYR A 464 -7.47 -18.78 -15.99
N VAL A 465 -7.26 -18.07 -14.89
CA VAL A 465 -6.26 -17.00 -14.79
C VAL A 465 -5.39 -17.23 -13.56
N LYS A 466 -4.08 -17.02 -13.73
CA LYS A 466 -3.14 -16.89 -12.61
C LYS A 466 -2.76 -15.42 -12.43
N ILE A 467 -2.80 -14.96 -11.20
CA ILE A 467 -2.28 -13.66 -10.79
C ILE A 467 -1.10 -13.93 -9.86
N TYR A 468 0.11 -13.62 -10.31
CA TYR A 468 1.33 -13.96 -9.56
C TYR A 468 1.78 -12.87 -8.59
N SER A 469 1.36 -11.62 -8.81
CA SER A 469 1.78 -10.47 -8.00
C SER A 469 0.93 -9.25 -8.30
N PHE A 470 0.77 -8.37 -7.32
CA PHE A 470 0.31 -7.00 -7.47
C PHE A 470 1.46 -5.98 -7.36
N SER A 471 2.73 -6.44 -7.42
CA SER A 471 3.95 -5.60 -7.39
C SER A 471 4.71 -5.61 -8.72
N ASP A 472 4.10 -6.07 -9.80
CA ASP A 472 4.71 -6.09 -11.14
C ASP A 472 4.38 -4.79 -11.89
N ASN A 473 4.78 -4.70 -13.15
CA ASN A 473 4.46 -3.57 -14.00
C ASN A 473 2.93 -3.35 -14.08
N GLU A 474 2.43 -2.33 -13.37
CA GLU A 474 0.99 -2.07 -13.24
C GLU A 474 0.31 -1.84 -14.59
N LEU A 475 0.94 -1.09 -15.49
CA LEU A 475 0.39 -0.82 -16.83
C LEU A 475 0.20 -2.13 -17.62
N LEU A 476 1.19 -3.02 -17.57
CA LEU A 476 1.09 -4.33 -18.21
C LEU A 476 -0.01 -5.17 -17.52
N THR A 477 -0.07 -5.15 -16.21
CA THR A 477 -1.06 -5.90 -15.43
C THR A 477 -2.48 -5.47 -15.81
N VAL A 478 -2.77 -4.17 -15.82
CA VAL A 478 -4.08 -3.62 -16.21
C VAL A 478 -4.42 -3.99 -17.67
N GLN A 479 -3.49 -3.83 -18.61
CA GLN A 479 -3.74 -4.17 -20.02
C GLN A 479 -4.05 -5.66 -20.22
N LEU A 480 -3.34 -6.55 -19.52
CA LEU A 480 -3.60 -7.99 -19.58
C LEU A 480 -4.95 -8.34 -18.93
N TRP A 481 -5.28 -7.69 -17.82
CA TRP A 481 -6.53 -7.87 -17.10
C TRP A 481 -7.74 -7.43 -17.94
N GLU A 482 -7.74 -6.23 -18.48
CA GLU A 482 -8.82 -5.73 -19.33
C GLU A 482 -9.01 -6.57 -20.58
N ARG A 483 -7.92 -6.96 -21.24
CA ARG A 483 -7.98 -7.86 -22.38
C ARG A 483 -8.60 -9.21 -22.05
N MET A 484 -8.34 -9.73 -20.86
CA MET A 484 -9.00 -10.94 -20.36
C MET A 484 -10.49 -10.68 -20.17
N MET A 485 -10.90 -9.59 -19.50
CA MET A 485 -12.29 -9.23 -19.27
C MET A 485 -13.08 -9.06 -20.57
N GLU A 486 -12.51 -8.39 -21.56
CA GLU A 486 -13.09 -8.32 -22.91
C GLU A 486 -13.30 -9.70 -23.52
N THR A 487 -12.33 -10.61 -23.35
CA THR A 487 -12.42 -11.97 -23.87
C THR A 487 -13.51 -12.79 -23.17
N LEU A 488 -13.60 -12.70 -21.83
CA LEU A 488 -14.62 -13.37 -21.03
C LEU A 488 -16.02 -12.95 -21.47
N ASN A 489 -16.26 -11.65 -21.58
CA ASN A 489 -17.55 -11.09 -21.91
C ASN A 489 -17.94 -11.32 -23.38
N SER A 490 -17.04 -11.01 -24.33
CA SER A 490 -17.33 -11.16 -25.76
C SER A 490 -17.49 -12.60 -26.21
N SER A 491 -16.80 -13.54 -25.56
CA SER A 491 -16.88 -14.98 -25.86
C SER A 491 -17.96 -15.71 -25.05
N GLY A 492 -18.57 -15.02 -24.05
CA GLY A 492 -19.62 -15.61 -23.20
C GLY A 492 -19.10 -16.78 -22.37
N ILE A 493 -17.90 -16.65 -21.78
CA ILE A 493 -17.28 -17.68 -20.94
C ILE A 493 -18.14 -17.92 -19.70
N PRO A 494 -18.56 -19.18 -19.42
CA PRO A 494 -19.60 -19.45 -18.42
C PRO A 494 -19.12 -19.37 -16.96
N GLY A 495 -17.81 -19.34 -16.69
CA GLY A 495 -17.23 -19.23 -15.35
C GLY A 495 -15.74 -18.98 -15.40
N LEU A 496 -15.18 -18.41 -14.34
CA LEU A 496 -13.77 -18.06 -14.20
C LEU A 496 -13.17 -18.66 -12.94
N ILE A 497 -12.00 -19.28 -13.07
CA ILE A 497 -11.15 -19.69 -11.95
C ILE A 497 -9.98 -18.71 -11.87
N ILE A 498 -9.77 -18.11 -10.72
CA ILE A 498 -8.64 -17.23 -10.40
C ILE A 498 -7.70 -17.99 -9.46
N ASP A 499 -6.47 -18.24 -9.86
CA ASP A 499 -5.46 -18.94 -9.06
C ASP A 499 -4.42 -17.92 -8.53
N MET A 500 -4.44 -17.67 -7.24
CA MET A 500 -3.53 -16.77 -6.54
C MET A 500 -2.68 -17.47 -5.47
N ARG A 501 -2.56 -18.81 -5.51
CA ARG A 501 -1.79 -19.56 -4.50
C ARG A 501 -0.33 -19.13 -4.35
N GLN A 502 0.23 -18.48 -5.36
CA GLN A 502 1.63 -18.04 -5.41
C GLN A 502 1.77 -16.52 -5.42
N ASN A 503 0.70 -15.79 -5.13
CA ASN A 503 0.69 -14.32 -5.07
C ASN A 503 1.01 -13.87 -3.64
N GLY A 504 2.07 -13.09 -3.46
CA GLY A 504 2.50 -12.56 -2.16
C GLY A 504 2.01 -11.14 -1.87
N GLY A 505 1.10 -10.59 -2.71
CA GLY A 505 0.59 -9.23 -2.55
C GLY A 505 1.22 -8.20 -3.47
N GLY A 506 1.26 -6.96 -3.02
CA GLY A 506 1.76 -5.78 -3.74
C GLY A 506 0.91 -4.54 -3.48
N SER A 507 0.53 -3.82 -4.54
CA SER A 507 -0.32 -2.65 -4.48
C SER A 507 -1.76 -3.01 -4.09
N GLY A 508 -2.23 -2.52 -2.94
CA GLY A 508 -3.61 -2.69 -2.49
C GLY A 508 -4.60 -2.01 -3.44
N PHE A 509 -4.29 -0.80 -3.87
CA PHE A 509 -5.12 -0.08 -4.84
C PHE A 509 -5.30 -0.86 -6.16
N LEU A 510 -4.22 -1.44 -6.72
CA LEU A 510 -4.30 -2.27 -7.91
C LEU A 510 -5.19 -3.50 -7.69
N ALA A 511 -5.04 -4.16 -6.54
CA ALA A 511 -5.83 -5.32 -6.17
C ALA A 511 -7.34 -4.99 -6.09
N ASP A 512 -7.70 -3.92 -5.40
CA ASP A 512 -9.09 -3.45 -5.26
C ASP A 512 -9.68 -3.06 -6.61
N GLN A 513 -8.93 -2.32 -7.43
CA GLN A 513 -9.38 -1.93 -8.76
C GLN A 513 -9.56 -3.14 -9.68
N MET A 514 -8.68 -4.15 -9.62
CA MET A 514 -8.89 -5.39 -10.37
C MET A 514 -10.10 -6.18 -9.87
N ALA A 515 -10.38 -6.17 -8.57
CA ALA A 515 -11.58 -6.80 -8.00
C ALA A 515 -12.88 -6.09 -8.43
N ALA A 516 -12.85 -4.78 -8.64
CA ALA A 516 -14.02 -3.98 -9.06
C ALA A 516 -14.67 -4.46 -10.37
N TYR A 517 -13.92 -5.16 -11.22
CA TYR A 517 -14.43 -5.73 -12.49
C TYR A 517 -15.47 -6.84 -12.30
N PHE A 518 -15.70 -7.30 -11.07
CA PHE A 518 -16.67 -8.33 -10.74
C PHE A 518 -17.97 -7.81 -10.10
N PHE A 519 -18.07 -6.50 -9.91
CA PHE A 519 -19.18 -5.86 -9.23
C PHE A 519 -19.99 -4.96 -10.17
N ASP A 520 -21.26 -4.73 -9.83
CA ASP A 520 -22.18 -3.83 -10.55
C ASP A 520 -22.45 -2.53 -9.78
N GLU A 521 -22.15 -2.50 -8.49
CA GLU A 521 -22.31 -1.36 -7.59
C GLU A 521 -20.97 -1.05 -6.91
N GLU A 522 -20.72 0.23 -6.63
CA GLU A 522 -19.57 0.65 -5.83
C GLU A 522 -19.75 0.15 -4.40
N LEU A 523 -18.69 -0.42 -3.83
CA LEU A 523 -18.67 -0.89 -2.45
C LEU A 523 -17.67 -0.06 -1.65
N GLU A 524 -18.04 0.31 -0.45
CA GLU A 524 -17.12 0.79 0.57
C GLU A 524 -16.49 -0.40 1.27
N LEU A 525 -15.17 -0.43 1.37
CA LEU A 525 -14.39 -1.58 1.83
C LEU A 525 -13.95 -1.47 3.29
N GLY A 526 -14.03 -0.28 3.86
CA GLY A 526 -13.46 0.07 5.14
C GLY A 526 -12.43 1.17 5.00
N GLN A 527 -11.42 1.19 5.84
CA GLN A 527 -10.35 2.18 5.79
C GLN A 527 -9.08 1.69 6.49
N SER A 528 -7.97 2.36 6.24
CA SER A 528 -6.73 2.12 6.98
C SER A 528 -6.38 3.33 7.84
N GLY A 529 -6.22 3.10 9.16
CA GLY A 529 -5.71 4.11 10.08
C GLY A 529 -4.18 4.16 10.07
N TYR A 530 -3.63 5.36 10.20
CA TYR A 530 -2.20 5.60 10.32
C TYR A 530 -1.89 6.43 11.55
N TYR A 531 -0.69 6.26 12.11
CA TYR A 531 -0.28 7.08 13.25
C TYR A 531 -0.13 8.55 12.84
N ASP A 532 -0.85 9.43 13.52
CA ASP A 532 -0.75 10.88 13.34
C ASP A 532 0.15 11.48 14.42
N GLU A 533 1.27 12.07 14.01
CA GLU A 533 2.26 12.67 14.93
C GLU A 533 1.67 13.85 15.73
N SER A 534 0.69 14.57 15.18
CA SER A 534 0.08 15.73 15.84
C SER A 534 -0.94 15.33 16.92
N LEU A 535 -1.65 14.21 16.70
CA LEU A 535 -2.61 13.64 17.64
C LEU A 535 -1.93 12.68 18.64
N GLY A 536 -0.82 12.06 18.23
CA GLY A 536 -0.11 11.06 19.03
C GLY A 536 -0.82 9.71 19.11
N GLU A 537 -1.71 9.41 18.14
CA GLU A 537 -2.52 8.19 18.07
C GLU A 537 -2.79 7.77 16.63
N PHE A 538 -3.31 6.55 16.43
CA PHE A 538 -3.79 6.11 15.12
C PHE A 538 -5.07 6.85 14.76
N TYR A 539 -5.04 7.55 13.64
CA TYR A 539 -6.16 8.33 13.14
C TYR A 539 -6.81 7.63 11.94
N PHE A 540 -8.13 7.53 11.99
CA PHE A 540 -8.98 7.02 10.93
C PHE A 540 -9.78 8.18 10.36
N ASP A 541 -9.46 8.59 9.15
CA ASP A 541 -10.11 9.73 8.52
C ASP A 541 -11.54 9.35 8.07
N PRO A 542 -12.59 9.91 8.66
CA PRO A 542 -13.97 9.53 8.35
C PRO A 542 -14.39 9.87 6.91
N ASP A 543 -13.65 10.75 6.25
CA ASP A 543 -13.92 11.18 4.88
C ASP A 543 -13.14 10.33 3.84
N ARG A 544 -12.30 9.40 4.30
CA ARG A 544 -11.43 8.57 3.46
C ARG A 544 -11.73 7.09 3.64
N THR A 545 -12.78 6.62 2.99
CA THR A 545 -13.13 5.20 2.93
C THR A 545 -12.56 4.57 1.67
N ASP A 546 -11.88 3.44 1.81
CA ASP A 546 -11.46 2.63 0.67
C ASP A 546 -12.69 2.12 -0.06
N ARG A 547 -12.71 2.20 -1.39
CA ARG A 547 -13.87 1.81 -2.21
C ARG A 547 -13.47 1.25 -3.56
N LEU A 548 -14.39 0.47 -4.11
CA LEU A 548 -14.27 0.01 -5.50
C LEU A 548 -14.72 1.12 -6.46
N TYR A 549 -13.89 1.44 -7.43
CA TYR A 549 -14.24 2.28 -8.57
C TYR A 549 -14.58 1.40 -9.77
N LEU A 550 -15.83 1.47 -10.22
CA LEU A 550 -16.32 0.55 -11.23
C LEU A 550 -15.76 0.85 -12.62
N PRO A 551 -15.21 -0.17 -13.33
CA PRO A 551 -14.81 -0.02 -14.71
C PRO A 551 -16.04 0.12 -15.63
N ASP A 552 -15.81 0.40 -16.94
CA ASP A 552 -16.86 0.40 -17.94
C ASP A 552 -17.69 -0.89 -17.84
N GLU A 553 -19.02 -0.76 -18.00
CA GLU A 553 -19.97 -1.88 -17.88
C GLU A 553 -19.62 -3.06 -18.81
N SER A 554 -19.04 -2.80 -19.96
CA SER A 554 -18.65 -3.81 -20.94
C SER A 554 -17.50 -4.69 -20.46
N LEU A 555 -16.71 -4.21 -19.49
CA LEU A 555 -15.58 -4.93 -18.90
C LEU A 555 -15.96 -5.70 -17.62
N ARG A 556 -17.16 -5.50 -17.08
CA ARG A 556 -17.60 -6.17 -15.84
C ARG A 556 -18.05 -7.59 -16.11
N TYR A 557 -17.49 -8.54 -15.36
CA TYR A 557 -17.81 -9.96 -15.50
C TYR A 557 -18.84 -10.41 -14.44
N ARG A 558 -19.96 -10.95 -14.89
CA ARG A 558 -21.09 -11.34 -14.04
C ARG A 558 -21.26 -12.85 -13.88
N GLY A 559 -20.37 -13.64 -14.49
CA GLY A 559 -20.39 -15.11 -14.35
C GLY A 559 -19.91 -15.56 -12.98
N PRO A 560 -20.10 -16.84 -12.63
CA PRO A 560 -19.55 -17.41 -11.40
C PRO A 560 -18.02 -17.34 -11.39
N VAL A 561 -17.46 -17.11 -10.20
CA VAL A 561 -16.01 -17.00 -9.98
C VAL A 561 -15.61 -17.91 -8.82
N GLY A 562 -14.58 -18.71 -9.02
CA GLY A 562 -13.91 -19.45 -7.96
C GLY A 562 -12.47 -18.96 -7.81
N VAL A 563 -12.07 -18.63 -6.59
CA VAL A 563 -10.72 -18.14 -6.28
C VAL A 563 -9.95 -19.21 -5.53
N ILE A 564 -8.82 -19.64 -6.07
CA ILE A 564 -7.94 -20.59 -5.41
C ILE A 564 -6.84 -19.80 -4.68
N THR A 565 -6.80 -19.93 -3.36
CA THR A 565 -5.79 -19.28 -2.51
C THR A 565 -4.96 -20.29 -1.73
N GLY A 566 -4.00 -19.79 -0.98
CA GLY A 566 -3.14 -20.59 -0.12
C GLY A 566 -2.37 -19.74 0.87
N PRO A 567 -1.53 -20.37 1.70
CA PRO A 567 -0.80 -19.68 2.78
C PRO A 567 0.29 -18.71 2.31
N ASN A 568 0.52 -18.59 1.00
CA ASN A 568 1.39 -17.56 0.39
C ASN A 568 0.60 -16.37 -0.14
N CYS A 569 -0.74 -16.43 -0.20
CA CYS A 569 -1.56 -15.28 -0.52
C CYS A 569 -1.51 -14.33 0.67
N GLY A 570 -0.77 -13.24 0.54
CA GLY A 570 -0.53 -12.27 1.61
C GLY A 570 -0.79 -10.84 1.15
N SER A 571 -1.03 -9.91 2.08
CA SER A 571 -1.15 -8.47 1.83
C SER A 571 -2.22 -8.18 0.75
N ALA A 572 -1.92 -7.43 -0.31
CA ALA A 572 -2.86 -7.10 -1.39
C ALA A 572 -3.59 -8.31 -2.00
N CYS A 573 -2.98 -9.53 -1.99
CA CYS A 573 -3.66 -10.76 -2.40
C CYS A 573 -4.83 -11.10 -1.46
N GLU A 574 -4.68 -10.82 -0.19
CA GLU A 574 -5.73 -11.05 0.82
C GLU A 574 -6.85 -10.03 0.69
N PHE A 575 -6.53 -8.77 0.44
CA PHE A 575 -7.54 -7.73 0.19
C PHE A 575 -8.35 -8.03 -1.07
N PHE A 576 -7.71 -8.39 -2.18
CA PHE A 576 -8.41 -8.86 -3.37
C PHE A 576 -9.35 -10.04 -3.06
N THR A 577 -8.86 -11.02 -2.30
CA THR A 577 -9.66 -12.20 -1.90
C THR A 577 -10.81 -11.79 -1.00
N TYR A 578 -10.56 -10.93 0.00
CA TYR A 578 -11.57 -10.41 0.92
C TYR A 578 -12.70 -9.71 0.19
N VAL A 579 -12.36 -8.78 -0.70
CA VAL A 579 -13.34 -8.05 -1.53
C VAL A 579 -14.23 -9.02 -2.29
N LEU A 580 -13.69 -10.10 -2.85
CA LEU A 580 -14.47 -11.09 -3.59
C LEU A 580 -15.34 -11.99 -2.71
N THR A 581 -15.16 -11.99 -1.38
CA THR A 581 -16.10 -12.64 -0.45
C THR A 581 -17.31 -11.76 -0.13
N LEU A 582 -17.24 -10.45 -0.38
CA LEU A 582 -18.34 -9.54 -0.14
C LEU A 582 -19.51 -9.86 -1.09
N ASP A 583 -20.72 -9.77 -0.59
CA ASP A 583 -21.97 -10.09 -1.31
C ASP A 583 -21.94 -11.49 -1.97
N ASP A 584 -21.21 -12.45 -1.39
CA ASP A 584 -21.04 -13.81 -1.93
C ASP A 584 -20.60 -13.81 -3.40
N ARG A 585 -19.73 -12.84 -3.79
CA ARG A 585 -19.35 -12.63 -5.19
C ARG A 585 -18.55 -13.79 -5.78
N ALA A 586 -17.70 -14.41 -4.98
CA ALA A 586 -16.91 -15.57 -5.39
C ALA A 586 -16.78 -16.60 -4.26
N ASP A 587 -16.63 -17.86 -4.64
CA ASP A 587 -16.20 -18.91 -3.72
C ASP A 587 -14.67 -18.92 -3.61
N VAL A 588 -14.16 -18.94 -2.38
CA VAL A 588 -12.71 -19.06 -2.08
C VAL A 588 -12.41 -20.51 -1.73
N ILE A 589 -11.57 -21.16 -2.53
CA ILE A 589 -11.22 -22.58 -2.41
C ILE A 589 -9.78 -22.70 -1.90
N ALA A 590 -9.60 -23.28 -0.72
CA ALA A 590 -8.27 -23.50 -0.14
C ALA A 590 -8.23 -24.61 0.89
N HIS A 591 -7.03 -25.05 1.26
CA HIS A 591 -6.79 -25.92 2.40
C HIS A 591 -6.78 -25.17 3.73
N TYR A 592 -6.26 -23.94 3.72
CA TYR A 592 -6.04 -23.06 4.88
C TYR A 592 -6.47 -21.64 4.53
N PRO A 593 -6.69 -20.77 5.52
CA PRO A 593 -6.79 -19.34 5.27
C PRO A 593 -5.56 -18.79 4.56
N THR A 594 -5.62 -17.56 4.10
CA THR A 594 -4.49 -16.81 3.54
C THR A 594 -3.45 -16.45 4.62
N ALA A 595 -2.43 -15.67 4.31
CA ALA A 595 -1.25 -15.49 5.16
C ALA A 595 -1.49 -14.71 6.47
N GLY A 596 -2.53 -13.89 6.56
CA GLY A 596 -2.81 -13.05 7.72
C GLY A 596 -1.99 -11.76 7.79
N LEU A 597 -1.69 -11.16 6.63
CA LEU A 597 -0.86 -9.96 6.49
C LEU A 597 -1.75 -8.74 6.19
N GLY A 598 -2.27 -8.09 7.24
CA GLY A 598 -3.30 -7.06 7.09
C GLY A 598 -2.77 -5.63 6.87
N GLY A 599 -1.61 -5.26 7.38
CA GLY A 599 -1.16 -3.88 7.45
C GLY A 599 -0.43 -3.36 6.20
N SER A 600 -0.52 -2.05 5.96
CA SER A 600 0.40 -1.38 5.03
C SER A 600 1.80 -1.30 5.65
N GLN A 601 2.81 -1.24 4.80
CA GLN A 601 4.21 -1.26 5.20
C GLN A 601 4.90 0.08 4.93
N ASN A 602 5.93 0.37 5.71
CA ASN A 602 6.94 1.37 5.38
C ASN A 602 8.33 0.81 5.67
N PHE A 603 9.36 1.46 5.14
CA PHE A 603 10.75 1.12 5.37
C PHE A 603 11.38 2.04 6.40
N PHE A 604 12.45 1.55 7.01
CA PHE A 604 13.41 2.35 7.77
C PHE A 604 14.82 1.78 7.61
N LEU A 605 15.82 2.62 7.81
CA LEU A 605 17.22 2.26 7.59
C LEU A 605 17.99 2.19 8.90
N MET A 606 18.63 1.06 9.13
CA MET A 606 19.48 0.78 10.28
C MET A 606 20.98 0.82 9.92
N PRO A 607 21.91 0.87 10.90
CA PRO A 607 23.33 0.74 10.63
C PRO A 607 23.68 -0.45 9.74
N ASP A 608 24.84 -0.37 9.09
CA ASP A 608 25.31 -1.33 8.09
C ASP A 608 24.42 -1.42 6.83
N PHE A 609 23.59 -0.39 6.58
CA PHE A 609 22.65 -0.31 5.45
C PHE A 609 21.60 -1.43 5.46
N GLU A 610 21.19 -1.87 6.64
CA GLU A 610 20.08 -2.83 6.77
C GLU A 610 18.74 -2.10 6.60
N TYR A 611 18.08 -2.32 5.47
CA TYR A 611 16.70 -1.90 5.24
C TYR A 611 15.74 -2.87 5.90
N LEU A 612 14.84 -2.34 6.71
CA LEU A 612 13.82 -3.12 7.39
C LEU A 612 12.43 -2.58 7.07
N GLN A 613 11.43 -3.44 7.26
CA GLN A 613 10.03 -3.09 7.08
C GLN A 613 9.30 -3.07 8.43
N ILE A 614 8.32 -2.20 8.54
CA ILE A 614 7.41 -2.08 9.68
C ILE A 614 5.97 -1.94 9.17
N SER A 615 5.02 -2.59 9.83
CA SER A 615 3.59 -2.43 9.56
C SER A 615 3.09 -1.14 10.19
N ILE A 616 2.63 -0.19 9.36
CA ILE A 616 2.20 1.15 9.79
C ILE A 616 0.72 1.42 9.56
N GLY A 617 0.04 0.67 8.70
CA GLY A 617 -1.39 0.82 8.42
C GLY A 617 -2.21 -0.19 9.22
N ARG A 618 -3.34 0.24 9.76
CA ARG A 618 -4.29 -0.58 10.51
C ARG A 618 -5.59 -0.68 9.70
N PRO A 619 -5.80 -1.73 8.90
CA PRO A 619 -7.01 -1.87 8.11
C PRO A 619 -8.18 -2.30 8.98
N VAL A 620 -9.31 -1.64 8.80
CA VAL A 620 -10.57 -1.95 9.48
C VAL A 620 -11.72 -2.05 8.49
N ASP A 621 -12.72 -2.89 8.80
CA ASP A 621 -13.98 -2.94 8.08
C ASP A 621 -14.85 -1.70 8.36
N MET A 622 -16.04 -1.63 7.77
CA MET A 622 -16.99 -0.53 7.98
C MET A 622 -17.52 -0.44 9.42
N GLU A 623 -17.37 -1.49 10.22
CA GLU A 623 -17.72 -1.57 11.63
C GLU A 623 -16.55 -1.18 12.55
N GLY A 624 -15.34 -0.96 12.01
CA GLY A 624 -14.13 -0.59 12.75
C GLY A 624 -13.34 -1.78 13.31
N ASN A 625 -13.66 -3.02 12.90
CA ASN A 625 -12.89 -4.20 13.32
C ASN A 625 -11.65 -4.37 12.43
N ILE A 626 -10.51 -4.71 13.04
CA ILE A 626 -9.30 -5.06 12.29
C ILE A 626 -9.58 -6.29 11.42
N ILE A 627 -9.22 -6.23 10.14
CA ILE A 627 -9.40 -7.32 9.18
C ILE A 627 -8.07 -7.94 8.79
N ILE A 628 -8.10 -9.21 8.40
CA ILE A 628 -7.01 -9.99 7.80
C ILE A 628 -5.89 -10.32 8.80
N GLU A 629 -5.33 -9.32 9.51
CA GLU A 629 -4.17 -9.53 10.37
C GLU A 629 -4.37 -10.71 11.35
N ASP A 630 -3.36 -11.56 11.49
CA ASP A 630 -3.30 -12.80 12.28
C ASP A 630 -4.15 -13.97 11.74
N VAL A 631 -5.28 -13.72 11.10
CA VAL A 631 -6.28 -14.75 10.76
C VAL A 631 -6.31 -15.10 9.27
N GLY A 632 -5.99 -14.13 8.39
CA GLY A 632 -6.14 -14.28 6.95
C GLY A 632 -7.60 -14.31 6.49
N VAL A 633 -7.81 -14.46 5.19
CA VAL A 633 -9.13 -14.68 4.59
C VAL A 633 -9.42 -16.18 4.60
N PRO A 634 -10.43 -16.67 5.32
CA PRO A 634 -10.78 -18.07 5.34
C PRO A 634 -11.37 -18.50 3.99
N PRO A 635 -11.19 -19.79 3.59
CA PRO A 635 -11.91 -20.29 2.43
C PRO A 635 -13.43 -20.32 2.68
N THR A 636 -14.24 -20.11 1.64
CA THR A 636 -15.68 -20.41 1.70
C THR A 636 -15.92 -21.90 1.47
N ILE A 637 -15.05 -22.53 0.69
CA ILE A 637 -15.03 -23.98 0.45
C ILE A 637 -13.66 -24.51 0.88
N ARG A 638 -13.63 -25.27 1.97
CA ARG A 638 -12.40 -25.88 2.47
C ARG A 638 -12.18 -27.25 1.87
N VAL A 639 -10.98 -27.51 1.36
CA VAL A 639 -10.54 -28.85 0.95
C VAL A 639 -9.66 -29.41 2.08
N PRO A 640 -10.09 -30.46 2.80
CA PRO A 640 -9.31 -31.00 3.91
C PRO A 640 -7.98 -31.61 3.41
N VAL A 641 -6.94 -31.51 4.25
CA VAL A 641 -5.64 -32.11 3.96
C VAL A 641 -5.67 -33.58 4.43
N THR A 642 -5.88 -34.49 3.51
CA THR A 642 -5.96 -35.95 3.75
C THR A 642 -4.97 -36.66 2.85
N GLU A 643 -4.76 -37.97 3.07
CA GLU A 643 -3.98 -38.78 2.14
C GLU A 643 -4.58 -38.74 0.73
N ASP A 644 -5.91 -38.75 0.61
CA ASP A 644 -6.60 -38.71 -0.69
C ASP A 644 -6.32 -37.37 -1.42
N SER A 645 -6.32 -36.23 -0.72
CA SER A 645 -6.01 -34.95 -1.35
C SER A 645 -4.51 -34.74 -1.58
N LEU A 646 -3.64 -35.28 -0.70
CA LEU A 646 -2.19 -35.11 -0.84
C LEU A 646 -1.59 -35.96 -1.96
N PHE A 647 -2.16 -37.13 -2.20
CA PHE A 647 -1.66 -38.10 -3.17
C PHE A 647 -2.52 -38.22 -4.43
N ALA A 648 -3.43 -37.26 -4.63
CA ALA A 648 -4.22 -37.16 -5.85
C ALA A 648 -3.31 -37.05 -7.09
N GLU A 649 -3.73 -37.66 -8.21
CA GLU A 649 -3.00 -37.58 -9.50
C GLU A 649 -3.17 -36.18 -10.14
N SER A 650 -4.22 -35.42 -9.74
CA SER A 650 -4.57 -34.10 -10.20
C SER A 650 -4.52 -33.08 -9.05
N ASP A 651 -4.74 -31.82 -9.35
CA ASP A 651 -4.76 -30.71 -8.35
C ASP A 651 -6.12 -30.64 -7.63
N PRO A 652 -6.23 -30.99 -6.34
CA PRO A 652 -7.51 -31.05 -5.63
C PRO A 652 -8.21 -29.70 -5.51
N LEU A 653 -7.46 -28.61 -5.34
CA LEU A 653 -8.04 -27.27 -5.25
C LEU A 653 -8.60 -26.83 -6.59
N PHE A 654 -7.87 -27.11 -7.67
CA PHE A 654 -8.34 -26.80 -9.02
C PHE A 654 -9.59 -27.61 -9.41
N GLU A 655 -9.61 -28.93 -9.13
CA GLU A 655 -10.78 -29.77 -9.40
C GLU A 655 -12.00 -29.33 -8.57
N THR A 656 -11.77 -28.94 -7.32
CA THR A 656 -12.83 -28.40 -6.47
C THR A 656 -13.36 -27.08 -7.03
N ALA A 657 -12.51 -26.18 -7.51
CA ALA A 657 -12.94 -24.94 -8.13
C ALA A 657 -13.77 -25.17 -9.40
N VAL A 658 -13.39 -26.15 -10.22
CA VAL A 658 -14.18 -26.56 -11.39
C VAL A 658 -15.55 -27.08 -10.96
N ALA A 659 -15.62 -27.94 -9.94
CA ALA A 659 -16.87 -28.51 -9.43
C ALA A 659 -17.79 -27.43 -8.85
N VAL A 660 -17.24 -26.49 -8.08
CA VAL A 660 -17.99 -25.34 -7.53
C VAL A 660 -18.65 -24.54 -8.65
N ILE A 661 -17.90 -24.15 -9.67
CA ILE A 661 -18.45 -23.35 -10.80
C ILE A 661 -19.47 -24.14 -11.61
N ALA A 662 -19.27 -25.44 -11.77
CA ALA A 662 -20.21 -26.31 -12.49
C ALA A 662 -21.47 -26.64 -11.68
N GLY A 663 -21.45 -26.44 -10.36
CA GLY A 663 -22.52 -26.87 -9.46
C GLY A 663 -22.57 -28.39 -9.28
N ASP A 664 -21.43 -29.06 -9.42
CA ASP A 664 -21.28 -30.50 -9.25
C ASP A 664 -20.99 -30.88 -7.78
N ASP A 665 -21.01 -32.16 -7.45
CA ASP A 665 -20.62 -32.67 -6.13
C ASP A 665 -19.13 -32.34 -5.85
N LEU A 666 -18.83 -31.84 -4.66
CA LEU A 666 -17.48 -31.43 -4.27
C LEU A 666 -16.58 -32.66 -4.07
N PRO A 667 -15.40 -32.72 -4.72
CA PRO A 667 -14.43 -33.80 -4.59
C PRO A 667 -13.61 -33.69 -3.28
N TYR A 668 -12.82 -34.71 -2.97
CA TYR A 668 -11.83 -34.78 -1.88
C TYR A 668 -12.37 -34.44 -0.48
N GLY A 669 -13.69 -34.62 -0.25
CA GLY A 669 -14.30 -34.25 1.03
C GLY A 669 -14.38 -32.74 1.26
N ALA A 670 -14.24 -31.95 0.20
CA ALA A 670 -14.41 -30.50 0.29
C ALA A 670 -15.82 -30.15 0.78
N GLU A 671 -15.92 -29.14 1.61
CA GLU A 671 -17.19 -28.71 2.25
C GLU A 671 -17.22 -27.21 2.45
N PRO A 672 -18.42 -26.59 2.55
CA PRO A 672 -18.54 -25.21 2.98
C PRO A 672 -17.89 -25.02 4.34
N PHE A 673 -17.09 -23.96 4.48
CA PHE A 673 -16.39 -23.66 5.72
C PHE A 673 -17.26 -22.82 6.65
N GLU A 674 -17.65 -23.39 7.79
CA GLU A 674 -18.42 -22.71 8.83
C GLU A 674 -17.52 -22.05 9.91
N GLY A 675 -16.35 -21.55 9.52
CA GLY A 675 -15.43 -20.83 10.40
C GLY A 675 -15.86 -19.38 10.66
N SER A 676 -15.45 -18.81 11.80
CA SER A 676 -15.82 -17.46 12.18
C SER A 676 -15.14 -16.38 11.35
N ALA A 677 -15.78 -15.23 11.35
CA ALA A 677 -15.52 -14.01 10.64
C ALA A 677 -14.03 -13.59 10.50
N ILE A 678 -13.77 -12.94 9.38
CA ILE A 678 -12.54 -12.31 8.94
C ILE A 678 -12.05 -11.20 9.90
N SER A 679 -12.93 -10.71 10.79
CA SER A 679 -12.65 -9.63 11.72
C SER A 679 -12.40 -10.12 13.14
N LEU A 680 -11.35 -9.59 13.79
CA LEU A 680 -11.14 -9.75 15.22
C LEU A 680 -11.86 -8.61 15.96
N PRO A 681 -12.69 -8.92 16.98
CA PRO A 681 -13.26 -7.86 17.81
C PRO A 681 -12.12 -7.07 18.46
N THR A 682 -12.11 -5.76 18.26
CA THR A 682 -11.29 -4.91 19.11
C THR A 682 -11.85 -5.02 20.53
N ASP A 683 -11.13 -5.62 21.47
CA ASP A 683 -11.38 -5.46 22.89
C ASP A 683 -11.02 -3.99 23.27
N ALA A 684 -11.81 -3.05 22.76
CA ALA A 684 -11.92 -1.75 23.35
C ALA A 684 -12.63 -1.97 24.68
N THR A 685 -11.88 -1.99 25.77
CA THR A 685 -12.44 -1.92 27.10
C THR A 685 -13.33 -0.70 27.18
N ASP A 686 -14.60 -0.93 27.33
CA ASP A 686 -15.72 0.00 27.50
C ASP A 686 -15.56 0.84 28.80
N GLU A 687 -14.51 1.65 28.89
CA GLU A 687 -14.31 2.60 30.01
C GLU A 687 -13.54 3.85 29.59
N ASP A 688 -13.86 4.53 28.50
CA ASP A 688 -13.52 5.95 28.29
C ASP A 688 -14.07 6.52 26.97
N VAL A 689 -15.26 6.09 26.53
CA VAL A 689 -16.01 6.88 25.55
C VAL A 689 -16.64 8.05 26.31
N VAL A 690 -15.92 9.14 26.40
CA VAL A 690 -16.50 10.44 26.70
C VAL A 690 -17.34 10.81 25.49
N GLU A 691 -18.67 10.62 25.58
CA GLU A 691 -19.59 11.20 24.62
C GLU A 691 -19.22 12.66 24.38
N PRO A 692 -18.95 13.09 23.14
CA PRO A 692 -18.77 14.51 22.87
C PRO A 692 -20.07 15.21 23.24
N ALA A 693 -19.97 16.18 24.13
CA ALA A 693 -21.08 16.96 24.63
C ALA A 693 -21.86 17.51 23.44
N ALA A 694 -23.13 17.09 23.32
CA ALA A 694 -24.03 17.51 22.27
C ALA A 694 -24.01 19.04 22.13
N THR A 695 -23.58 19.52 20.98
CA THR A 695 -23.69 20.93 20.59
C THR A 695 -25.18 21.26 20.55
N PRO A 696 -25.64 22.34 21.18
CA PRO A 696 -27.06 22.67 21.17
C PRO A 696 -27.48 23.06 19.75
N ALA A 697 -28.54 22.39 19.25
CA ALA A 697 -29.14 22.64 17.96
C ALA A 697 -29.42 24.12 17.73
N PRO A 698 -29.17 24.68 16.52
CA PRO A 698 -29.57 26.04 16.18
C PRO A 698 -31.08 26.19 16.22
N ALA A 699 -31.54 27.32 16.72
CA ALA A 699 -32.95 27.63 16.84
C ALA A 699 -33.63 27.69 15.46
N GLU A 700 -34.77 27.01 15.32
CA GLU A 700 -35.62 27.03 14.11
C GLU A 700 -35.99 28.46 13.69
N GLU A 701 -35.63 28.85 12.48
CA GLU A 701 -36.22 30.00 11.80
C GLU A 701 -37.55 29.67 11.16
N PRO A 702 -38.49 30.60 11.06
CA PRO A 702 -39.87 30.30 10.72
C PRO A 702 -40.07 30.01 9.22
N VAL A 703 -40.82 28.94 8.97
CA VAL A 703 -41.30 28.45 7.67
C VAL A 703 -41.90 29.56 6.83
N ALA A 704 -41.36 29.84 5.66
CA ALA A 704 -41.92 30.68 4.64
C ALA A 704 -42.94 29.87 3.78
N THR A 705 -44.10 30.46 3.58
CA THR A 705 -45.26 29.93 2.86
C THR A 705 -44.99 29.71 1.37
N GLU A 706 -45.45 28.57 0.87
CA GLU A 706 -45.47 28.17 -0.54
C GLU A 706 -46.10 29.18 -1.48
N THR A 707 -45.49 29.43 -2.63
CA THR A 707 -46.07 30.07 -3.81
C THR A 707 -46.26 29.02 -4.92
N PRO A 708 -47.37 29.02 -5.69
CA PRO A 708 -47.70 27.92 -6.57
C PRO A 708 -46.85 27.87 -7.87
N ALA A 709 -46.62 26.67 -8.35
CA ALA A 709 -45.90 26.34 -9.57
C ALA A 709 -46.54 26.91 -10.83
N GLU A 710 -45.73 27.50 -11.70
CA GLU A 710 -46.05 27.94 -13.05
C GLU A 710 -45.80 26.82 -14.06
N GLU A 711 -46.74 26.65 -15.01
CA GLU A 711 -46.78 25.56 -16.00
C GLU A 711 -45.61 25.59 -16.98
N ALA A 712 -45.02 24.44 -17.20
CA ALA A 712 -43.94 24.24 -18.21
C ALA A 712 -44.50 24.25 -19.64
N THR A 713 -43.88 25.02 -20.52
CA THR A 713 -44.09 25.05 -21.97
C THR A 713 -43.28 23.96 -22.66
N PRO A 714 -43.79 23.25 -23.68
CA PRO A 714 -43.04 22.16 -24.30
C PRO A 714 -41.97 22.64 -25.30
N ALA A 715 -40.90 21.89 -25.38
CA ALA A 715 -39.77 22.10 -26.28
C ALA A 715 -40.12 21.80 -27.74
N PRO A 716 -39.50 22.44 -28.75
CA PRO A 716 -39.72 22.17 -30.15
C PRO A 716 -38.94 20.96 -30.69
N ASP A 717 -39.55 20.29 -31.66
CA ASP A 717 -39.11 19.10 -32.38
C ASP A 717 -37.75 19.27 -33.09
N GLU A 718 -36.89 18.24 -32.98
CA GLU A 718 -35.68 18.10 -33.79
C GLU A 718 -35.97 17.60 -35.19
N GLU A 719 -35.41 18.25 -36.20
CA GLU A 719 -35.33 17.75 -37.57
C GLU A 719 -34.05 16.92 -37.82
N PRO A 720 -34.11 15.88 -38.68
CA PRO A 720 -32.95 14.99 -38.87
C PRO A 720 -31.95 15.53 -39.91
N VAL A 721 -30.68 15.50 -39.60
CA VAL A 721 -29.58 15.73 -40.56
C VAL A 721 -29.06 14.39 -41.06
N ALA A 722 -29.25 14.12 -42.34
CA ALA A 722 -28.55 13.10 -43.10
C ALA A 722 -27.28 13.70 -43.72
N THR A 723 -26.16 12.98 -43.76
CA THR A 723 -25.51 12.54 -45.02
C THR A 723 -24.13 11.95 -44.73
N GLU A 724 -24.00 10.73 -45.19
CA GLU A 724 -22.75 9.97 -45.32
C GLU A 724 -21.87 10.59 -46.41
N THR A 725 -20.56 10.54 -46.23
CA THR A 725 -19.56 10.71 -47.32
C THR A 725 -18.59 9.51 -47.30
N PRO A 726 -18.22 8.94 -48.44
CA PRO A 726 -17.52 7.66 -48.53
C PRO A 726 -16.02 7.77 -48.28
N VAL A 727 -15.48 6.75 -47.61
CA VAL A 727 -14.05 6.55 -47.37
C VAL A 727 -13.37 6.01 -48.61
N GLU A 728 -12.30 6.64 -49.05
CA GLU A 728 -11.43 6.27 -50.15
C GLU A 728 -10.45 5.17 -49.74
N GLU A 729 -10.38 4.08 -50.49
CA GLU A 729 -9.50 2.92 -50.28
C GLU A 729 -8.02 3.31 -50.46
N ALA A 730 -7.19 3.02 -49.44
CA ALA A 730 -5.75 3.16 -49.53
C ALA A 730 -5.08 1.87 -50.07
N THR A 731 -4.27 2.02 -51.07
CA THR A 731 -3.48 0.99 -51.76
C THR A 731 -2.30 0.53 -50.88
N PRO A 732 -1.95 -0.77 -50.83
CA PRO A 732 -0.83 -1.25 -50.02
C PRO A 732 0.53 -1.01 -50.67
N ALA A 733 1.51 -0.65 -49.84
CA ALA A 733 2.92 -0.50 -50.22
C ALA A 733 3.66 -1.85 -50.28
N PRO A 734 4.74 -1.98 -51.06
CA PRO A 734 5.41 -3.25 -51.33
C PRO A 734 6.37 -3.67 -50.21
N THR A 735 6.42 -4.98 -49.99
CA THR A 735 7.35 -5.72 -49.08
C THR A 735 8.77 -5.71 -49.66
N GLU A 736 9.75 -5.32 -48.81
CA GLU A 736 11.17 -5.65 -49.03
C GLU A 736 11.59 -6.85 -48.16
N GLU A 737 12.31 -7.80 -48.79
CA GLU A 737 12.90 -8.98 -48.19
C GLU A 737 14.23 -8.62 -47.48
N PRO A 738 14.67 -9.40 -46.45
CA PRO A 738 15.89 -9.12 -45.71
C PRO A 738 17.14 -9.69 -46.34
N VAL A 739 18.25 -8.96 -46.15
CA VAL A 739 19.62 -9.46 -46.29
C VAL A 739 20.26 -9.61 -44.93
#